data_8aaeb96e2736ae83655516ea8e72ac4b
#
_entry.id   8aaeb96e2736ae83655516ea8e72ac4b
#
_cell.length_a   1.000
_cell.length_b   1.000
_cell.length_c   1.000
_cell.angle_alpha   90.00
_cell.angle_beta   90.00
_cell.angle_gamma   90.00
#
_symmetry.space_group_name_H-M   'P 1'
#
loop_
_entity.id
_entity.type
_entity.pdbx_description
1 polymer ?
#
loop_
_entity_poly.entity_id
_entity_poly.type
_entity_poly.pdbx_seq_one_letter_code
_entity_poly.pdbx_strand_id
1 'polypeptide(L)'
;MTKVLWTPNKTLKENSHLNKFNTFLKQKKIFSSGLNFEKLWKWSISNNELFWSQAWNFMKISGKKGKIIKKKNSIFYKNKFFPDSKLNYAKNLLSKKDNSTAIHFLSECGLEKNISWLNLYKKVCRFSYFLNTLNLSDEDRVVAYTPNMIETVIAFLATSKNGLIWSSCSPDFGIDGVVDRFFQIKPKVLITCDYYFYNGKKIDILKKINKIKKKIPGIKNIIVIPYKSTFSKKTKKIIKKNKYLDFNKVISNSKLDKNFNEFDFNKPIYILYSSGTTGKPKCITHGAGNVLIEHKKEHLLHCNIKEKDKVFFYTTTGWMMWNWLISALACKASIYLYDGSPIYPKEVLMKYCSKHKFNFFGVSAKYIDYLKNNNFSSSKYDLSELKTIASTGSPLMQESFDYIYKKIKKNVHLCSISGGTDMVGCLVLGNLFTKVRIGEIQGASLGIDVDVFNDRGKKAKIGQKGELVIKKPFPTMPLKFWSDKNNEKYKKSYFSKFKNFWHHGDYIEKTKSKGYIIYGRSDATLNPGGIRIGTSEIYRQVEKLNFISEALVVGQNWKNDIRIVLFVVLKNKKNLKENNKKFIKNIIKKKCSPKHVPSKIIQVKDIPRTKSGKIVELSVKQIVNGEKIKNTTALANPETINYFKNIKELQY
;
A
#
# COMPACT_ATOMS: atom_id res chain seq x y z
N MET A 1 -5.70 26.46 15.98
CA MET A 1 -6.14 25.08 15.73
C MET A 1 -6.26 24.84 14.23
N THR A 2 -5.91 23.66 13.74
CA THR A 2 -6.10 23.30 12.33
C THR A 2 -7.59 23.26 11.97
N LYS A 3 -7.92 23.73 10.76
CA LYS A 3 -9.30 23.83 10.24
C LYS A 3 -9.97 22.45 10.24
N VAL A 4 -11.17 22.32 10.79
CA VAL A 4 -12.02 21.13 10.70
C VAL A 4 -12.74 21.14 9.35
N LEU A 5 -12.64 20.03 8.61
CA LEU A 5 -13.25 19.87 7.30
C LEU A 5 -14.48 18.96 7.33
N TRP A 6 -14.50 17.98 8.24
CA TRP A 6 -15.63 17.07 8.40
C TRP A 6 -15.74 16.57 9.84
N THR A 7 -16.95 16.41 10.29
CA THR A 7 -17.28 15.89 11.63
C THR A 7 -18.27 14.74 11.46
N PRO A 8 -17.95 13.53 11.95
CA PRO A 8 -18.92 12.44 11.95
C PRO A 8 -20.08 12.78 12.86
N ASN A 9 -21.31 12.69 12.34
CA ASN A 9 -22.52 12.90 13.14
C ASN A 9 -22.71 11.77 14.16
N LYS A 10 -23.64 11.97 15.10
CA LYS A 10 -23.92 11.04 16.21
C LYS A 10 -24.35 9.67 15.67
N THR A 11 -25.30 9.64 14.75
CA THR A 11 -25.84 8.41 14.13
C THR A 11 -24.75 7.59 13.43
N LEU A 12 -23.85 8.24 12.70
CA LEU A 12 -22.73 7.56 12.02
C LEU A 12 -21.78 6.92 13.03
N LYS A 13 -21.45 7.64 14.12
CA LYS A 13 -20.62 7.10 15.20
C LYS A 13 -21.27 5.89 15.86
N GLU A 14 -22.52 6.00 16.26
CA GLU A 14 -23.29 4.96 16.95
C GLU A 14 -23.45 3.69 16.10
N ASN A 15 -23.68 3.84 14.80
CA ASN A 15 -23.84 2.73 13.84
C ASN A 15 -22.52 2.19 13.28
N SER A 16 -21.37 2.70 13.72
CA SER A 16 -20.06 2.25 13.26
C SER A 16 -19.65 0.92 13.91
N HIS A 17 -18.84 0.14 13.18
CA HIS A 17 -18.20 -1.04 13.75
C HIS A 17 -17.29 -0.71 14.94
N LEU A 18 -16.71 0.48 14.94
CA LEU A 18 -15.90 0.96 16.05
C LEU A 18 -16.73 1.07 17.35
N ASN A 19 -17.97 1.62 17.25
CA ASN A 19 -18.86 1.67 18.39
C ASN A 19 -19.43 0.29 18.76
N LYS A 20 -19.76 -0.54 17.78
CA LYS A 20 -20.17 -1.93 18.04
C LYS A 20 -19.08 -2.70 18.81
N PHE A 21 -17.82 -2.50 18.48
CA PHE A 21 -16.71 -3.08 19.23
C PHE A 21 -16.62 -2.53 20.66
N ASN A 22 -16.77 -1.21 20.83
CA ASN A 22 -16.79 -0.58 22.15
C ASN A 22 -17.97 -1.10 23.02
N THR A 23 -19.17 -1.24 22.44
CA THR A 23 -20.34 -1.83 23.10
C THR A 23 -20.11 -3.29 23.48
N PHE A 24 -19.51 -4.09 22.59
CA PHE A 24 -19.13 -5.47 22.86
C PHE A 24 -18.18 -5.59 24.07
N LEU A 25 -17.19 -4.71 24.17
CA LEU A 25 -16.29 -4.67 25.33
C LEU A 25 -17.03 -4.28 26.63
N LYS A 26 -17.94 -3.29 26.54
CA LYS A 26 -18.77 -2.85 27.68
C LYS A 26 -19.68 -3.98 28.17
N GLN A 27 -20.35 -4.69 27.27
CA GLN A 27 -21.23 -5.82 27.62
C GLN A 27 -20.48 -6.96 28.31
N LYS A 28 -19.21 -7.16 27.95
CA LYS A 28 -18.31 -8.11 28.62
C LYS A 28 -17.70 -7.58 29.93
N LYS A 29 -18.06 -6.38 30.37
CA LYS A 29 -17.50 -5.70 31.56
C LYS A 29 -15.96 -5.56 31.50
N ILE A 30 -15.38 -5.48 30.30
CA ILE A 30 -13.93 -5.37 30.08
C ILE A 30 -13.49 -3.92 30.06
N PHE A 31 -14.17 -3.08 29.23
CA PHE A 31 -13.79 -1.68 29.01
C PHE A 31 -14.92 -0.91 28.33
N SER A 32 -14.94 0.41 28.56
CA SER A 32 -15.79 1.34 27.80
C SER A 32 -15.08 2.67 27.62
N SER A 33 -14.97 3.10 26.38
CA SER A 33 -14.43 4.43 26.04
C SER A 33 -15.53 5.48 25.84
N GLY A 34 -16.82 5.10 25.86
CA GLY A 34 -17.83 5.91 25.20
C GLY A 34 -17.51 6.08 23.72
N LEU A 35 -17.70 7.26 23.15
CA LEU A 35 -17.33 7.60 21.78
C LEU A 35 -15.95 8.30 21.71
N ASN A 36 -15.03 7.93 22.60
CA ASN A 36 -13.70 8.53 22.71
C ASN A 36 -12.63 7.60 22.13
N PHE A 37 -12.11 7.95 20.95
CA PHE A 37 -11.10 7.16 20.25
C PHE A 37 -9.77 7.09 21.02
N GLU A 38 -9.31 8.19 21.58
CA GLU A 38 -8.03 8.22 22.32
C GLU A 38 -8.06 7.30 23.55
N LYS A 39 -9.19 7.24 24.30
CA LYS A 39 -9.37 6.31 25.41
C LYS A 39 -9.33 4.85 24.92
N LEU A 40 -10.02 4.55 23.82
CA LEU A 40 -10.03 3.20 23.24
C LEU A 40 -8.64 2.80 22.74
N TRP A 41 -7.94 3.68 22.05
CA TRP A 41 -6.57 3.43 21.58
C TRP A 41 -5.61 3.20 22.75
N LYS A 42 -5.62 4.05 23.76
CA LYS A 42 -4.78 3.86 24.96
C LYS A 42 -5.04 2.52 25.64
N TRP A 43 -6.31 2.14 25.80
CA TRP A 43 -6.67 0.84 26.34
C TRP A 43 -6.11 -0.30 25.46
N SER A 44 -6.25 -0.21 24.14
CA SER A 44 -5.82 -1.24 23.22
C SER A 44 -4.31 -1.50 23.23
N ILE A 45 -3.50 -0.49 23.57
CA ILE A 45 -2.04 -0.63 23.67
C ILE A 45 -1.58 -0.99 25.09
N SER A 46 -2.31 -0.56 26.14
CA SER A 46 -2.00 -0.93 27.52
C SER A 46 -2.40 -2.37 27.82
N ASN A 47 -3.52 -2.84 27.25
CA ASN A 47 -4.06 -4.20 27.39
C ASN A 47 -3.92 -4.98 26.07
N ASN A 48 -2.74 -4.97 25.49
CA ASN A 48 -2.51 -5.40 24.11
C ASN A 48 -2.96 -6.85 23.82
N GLU A 49 -2.65 -7.78 24.73
CA GLU A 49 -3.06 -9.18 24.58
C GLU A 49 -4.59 -9.33 24.66
N LEU A 50 -5.21 -8.67 25.63
CA LEU A 50 -6.67 -8.67 25.76
C LEU A 50 -7.35 -8.03 24.57
N PHE A 51 -6.82 -6.90 24.06
CA PHE A 51 -7.34 -6.26 22.85
C PHE A 51 -7.34 -7.22 21.66
N TRP A 52 -6.22 -7.87 21.35
CA TRP A 52 -6.14 -8.79 20.20
C TRP A 52 -7.00 -10.03 20.38
N SER A 53 -7.12 -10.54 21.62
CA SER A 53 -8.03 -11.63 21.95
C SER A 53 -9.50 -11.25 21.70
N GLN A 54 -9.93 -10.06 22.14
CA GLN A 54 -11.29 -9.59 21.92
C GLN A 54 -11.56 -9.17 20.47
N ALA A 55 -10.55 -8.63 19.79
CA ALA A 55 -10.61 -8.36 18.34
C ALA A 55 -10.87 -9.63 17.54
N TRP A 56 -10.15 -10.73 17.83
CA TRP A 56 -10.42 -12.04 17.20
C TRP A 56 -11.90 -12.45 17.34
N ASN A 57 -12.42 -12.39 18.58
CA ASN A 57 -13.79 -12.78 18.87
C ASN A 57 -14.83 -11.87 18.18
N PHE A 58 -14.68 -10.55 18.30
CA PHE A 58 -15.58 -9.57 17.70
C PHE A 58 -15.61 -9.67 16.17
N MET A 59 -14.46 -9.81 15.56
CA MET A 59 -14.32 -9.94 14.11
C MET A 59 -14.69 -11.33 13.59
N LYS A 60 -15.03 -12.28 14.47
CA LYS A 60 -15.44 -13.65 14.13
C LYS A 60 -14.44 -14.30 13.16
N ILE A 61 -13.14 -14.31 13.55
CA ILE A 61 -12.13 -15.00 12.77
C ILE A 61 -12.37 -16.50 12.84
N SER A 62 -12.55 -17.14 11.68
CA SER A 62 -12.74 -18.58 11.57
C SER A 62 -11.42 -19.33 11.71
N GLY A 63 -11.33 -20.22 12.69
CA GLY A 63 -10.16 -21.02 13.00
C GLY A 63 -10.13 -21.43 14.47
N LYS A 64 -9.18 -22.29 14.83
CA LYS A 64 -8.96 -22.71 16.22
C LYS A 64 -8.15 -21.63 16.93
N LYS A 65 -8.80 -20.85 17.78
CA LYS A 65 -8.13 -19.87 18.66
C LYS A 65 -7.46 -20.63 19.82
N GLY A 66 -6.15 -20.49 19.94
CA GLY A 66 -5.40 -21.06 21.04
C GLY A 66 -5.59 -20.28 22.35
N LYS A 67 -4.94 -20.78 23.40
CA LYS A 67 -4.97 -20.16 24.74
C LYS A 67 -3.96 -19.00 24.86
N ILE A 68 -2.82 -19.09 24.16
CA ILE A 68 -1.72 -18.13 24.24
C ILE A 68 -1.94 -17.01 23.20
N ILE A 69 -2.20 -15.80 23.66
CA ILE A 69 -2.39 -14.65 22.77
C ILE A 69 -1.04 -14.09 22.32
N LYS A 70 -0.04 -14.09 23.19
CA LYS A 70 1.30 -13.60 22.90
C LYS A 70 2.36 -14.39 23.65
N LYS A 71 3.26 -15.04 22.92
CA LYS A 71 4.51 -15.60 23.47
C LYS A 71 5.52 -14.46 23.58
N LYS A 72 5.76 -14.01 24.81
CA LYS A 72 6.66 -12.89 25.09
C LYS A 72 8.13 -13.29 24.90
N ASN A 73 8.93 -12.33 24.45
CA ASN A 73 10.38 -12.44 24.35
C ASN A 73 11.01 -11.07 24.65
N SER A 74 12.18 -11.02 25.27
CA SER A 74 12.92 -9.78 25.52
C SER A 74 13.32 -9.06 24.23
N ILE A 75 13.58 -9.82 23.17
CA ILE A 75 13.89 -9.27 21.85
C ILE A 75 12.59 -8.94 21.13
N PHE A 76 12.41 -7.67 20.78
CA PHE A 76 11.17 -7.12 20.21
C PHE A 76 10.57 -8.00 19.10
N TYR A 77 11.33 -8.32 18.05
CA TYR A 77 10.85 -9.06 16.87
C TYR A 77 10.72 -10.58 17.06
N LYS A 78 11.14 -11.13 18.22
CA LYS A 78 10.95 -12.55 18.56
C LYS A 78 9.61 -12.81 19.26
N ASN A 79 8.86 -11.76 19.61
CA ASN A 79 7.51 -11.92 20.15
C ASN A 79 6.59 -12.52 19.08
N LYS A 80 5.78 -13.51 19.45
CA LYS A 80 4.83 -14.15 18.54
C LYS A 80 3.41 -14.00 19.08
N PHE A 81 2.50 -13.54 18.21
CA PHE A 81 1.07 -13.48 18.51
C PHE A 81 0.40 -14.79 18.08
N PHE A 82 -0.53 -15.27 18.90
CA PHE A 82 -1.34 -16.47 18.67
C PHE A 82 -0.50 -17.70 18.27
N PRO A 83 0.54 -18.08 19.05
CA PRO A 83 1.50 -19.09 18.63
C PRO A 83 0.92 -20.51 18.54
N ASP A 84 -0.18 -20.78 19.25
CA ASP A 84 -0.91 -22.06 19.30
C ASP A 84 -2.25 -22.04 18.56
N SER A 85 -2.51 -20.96 17.80
CA SER A 85 -3.74 -20.81 17.03
C SER A 85 -3.56 -21.29 15.59
N LYS A 86 -4.65 -21.82 15.00
CA LYS A 86 -4.68 -22.32 13.62
C LYS A 86 -5.85 -21.72 12.86
N LEU A 87 -5.64 -21.43 11.59
CA LEU A 87 -6.68 -20.96 10.68
C LEU A 87 -6.34 -21.24 9.22
N ASN A 88 -7.32 -21.08 8.34
CA ASN A 88 -7.08 -20.97 6.90
C ASN A 88 -7.47 -19.56 6.44
N TYR A 89 -6.51 -18.84 5.84
CA TYR A 89 -6.73 -17.48 5.36
C TYR A 89 -7.83 -17.41 4.31
N ALA A 90 -7.76 -18.28 3.28
CA ALA A 90 -8.75 -18.31 2.20
C ALA A 90 -10.16 -18.66 2.70
N LYS A 91 -10.31 -19.53 3.70
CA LYS A 91 -11.59 -19.87 4.33
C LYS A 91 -12.28 -18.64 4.92
N ASN A 92 -11.50 -17.76 5.55
CA ASN A 92 -12.00 -16.51 6.11
C ASN A 92 -12.49 -15.52 5.03
N LEU A 93 -11.84 -15.47 3.87
CA LEU A 93 -12.21 -14.60 2.77
C LEU A 93 -13.36 -15.16 1.93
N LEU A 94 -13.53 -16.47 1.91
CA LEU A 94 -14.56 -17.20 1.14
C LEU A 94 -15.74 -17.66 2.01
N SER A 95 -16.00 -16.95 3.09
CA SER A 95 -17.07 -17.31 4.06
C SER A 95 -18.50 -17.15 3.50
N LYS A 96 -18.68 -16.36 2.44
CA LYS A 96 -19.94 -16.17 1.71
C LYS A 96 -19.96 -17.06 0.47
N LYS A 97 -21.12 -17.64 0.12
CA LYS A 97 -21.25 -18.63 -0.98
C LYS A 97 -22.58 -18.46 -1.72
N ASP A 98 -23.03 -17.25 -1.95
CA ASP A 98 -24.24 -16.96 -2.72
C ASP A 98 -23.92 -16.46 -4.16
N ASN A 99 -24.95 -16.14 -4.90
CA ASN A 99 -24.83 -15.66 -6.29
C ASN A 99 -24.62 -14.14 -6.39
N SER A 100 -24.52 -13.40 -5.27
CA SER A 100 -24.17 -11.99 -5.32
C SER A 100 -22.72 -11.78 -5.76
N THR A 101 -22.42 -10.62 -6.32
CA THR A 101 -21.09 -10.30 -6.84
C THR A 101 -20.06 -10.23 -5.70
N ALA A 102 -19.00 -11.04 -5.82
CA ALA A 102 -17.83 -10.98 -4.94
C ALA A 102 -16.78 -10.02 -5.49
N ILE A 103 -16.49 -10.14 -6.78
CA ILE A 103 -15.47 -9.33 -7.46
C ILE A 103 -16.03 -8.79 -8.78
N HIS A 104 -15.84 -7.51 -9.01
CA HIS A 104 -16.06 -6.86 -10.29
C HIS A 104 -14.72 -6.36 -10.84
N PHE A 105 -14.50 -6.50 -12.13
CA PHE A 105 -13.29 -6.11 -12.83
C PHE A 105 -13.62 -5.21 -14.02
N LEU A 106 -12.88 -4.11 -14.11
CA LEU A 106 -12.87 -3.22 -15.27
C LEU A 106 -11.44 -3.06 -15.79
N SER A 107 -11.26 -3.14 -17.09
CA SER A 107 -10.00 -2.79 -17.74
C SER A 107 -10.11 -1.42 -18.45
N GLU A 108 -8.97 -0.76 -18.68
CA GLU A 108 -8.97 0.53 -19.40
C GLU A 108 -9.46 0.43 -20.85
N CYS A 109 -9.49 -0.77 -21.44
CA CYS A 109 -10.06 -1.01 -22.76
C CYS A 109 -11.58 -1.25 -22.74
N GLY A 110 -12.25 -1.06 -21.60
CA GLY A 110 -13.69 -1.24 -21.44
C GLY A 110 -14.15 -2.69 -21.20
N LEU A 111 -13.23 -3.65 -21.08
CA LEU A 111 -13.61 -5.03 -20.72
C LEU A 111 -14.09 -5.06 -19.27
N GLU A 112 -15.34 -5.45 -19.07
CA GLU A 112 -15.91 -5.71 -17.74
C GLU A 112 -16.14 -7.20 -17.52
N LYS A 113 -15.85 -7.68 -16.31
CA LYS A 113 -16.14 -9.04 -15.84
C LYS A 113 -16.59 -8.97 -14.40
N ASN A 114 -17.41 -9.93 -13.99
CA ASN A 114 -17.72 -10.13 -12.57
C ASN A 114 -17.69 -11.61 -12.22
N ILE A 115 -17.61 -11.91 -10.93
CA ILE A 115 -17.72 -13.26 -10.41
C ILE A 115 -18.52 -13.23 -9.11
N SER A 116 -19.47 -14.17 -8.98
CA SER A 116 -20.23 -14.34 -7.75
C SER A 116 -19.40 -15.01 -6.66
N TRP A 117 -19.84 -14.87 -5.39
CA TRP A 117 -19.18 -15.54 -4.26
C TRP A 117 -19.14 -17.05 -4.44
N LEU A 118 -20.22 -17.66 -4.93
CA LEU A 118 -20.26 -19.11 -5.17
C LEU A 118 -19.26 -19.52 -6.25
N ASN A 119 -19.18 -18.79 -7.34
CA ASN A 119 -18.27 -19.10 -8.44
C ASN A 119 -16.81 -18.82 -8.08
N LEU A 120 -16.53 -17.76 -7.31
CA LEU A 120 -15.21 -17.51 -6.76
C LEU A 120 -14.75 -18.69 -5.89
N TYR A 121 -15.60 -19.12 -4.96
CA TYR A 121 -15.33 -20.29 -4.11
C TYR A 121 -15.03 -21.53 -4.95
N LYS A 122 -15.90 -21.87 -5.95
CA LYS A 122 -15.72 -23.04 -6.80
C LYS A 122 -14.42 -22.97 -7.59
N LYS A 123 -14.07 -21.82 -8.19
CA LYS A 123 -12.83 -21.68 -8.99
C LYS A 123 -11.59 -21.73 -8.11
N VAL A 124 -11.62 -21.15 -6.91
CA VAL A 124 -10.52 -21.27 -5.94
C VAL A 124 -10.30 -22.73 -5.54
N CYS A 125 -11.36 -23.46 -5.21
CA CYS A 125 -11.28 -24.89 -4.86
C CYS A 125 -10.72 -25.75 -6.01
N ARG A 126 -11.10 -25.49 -7.25
CA ARG A 126 -10.57 -26.21 -8.42
C ARG A 126 -9.10 -25.89 -8.68
N PHE A 127 -8.71 -24.61 -8.64
CA PHE A 127 -7.32 -24.23 -8.83
C PHE A 127 -6.42 -24.71 -7.67
N SER A 128 -6.94 -24.75 -6.45
CA SER A 128 -6.28 -25.35 -5.29
C SER A 128 -6.01 -26.86 -5.49
N TYR A 129 -7.00 -27.61 -6.01
CA TYR A 129 -6.81 -29.01 -6.36
C TYR A 129 -5.66 -29.20 -7.36
N PHE A 130 -5.64 -28.40 -8.42
CA PHE A 130 -4.54 -28.44 -9.39
C PHE A 130 -3.18 -28.17 -8.74
N LEU A 131 -3.06 -27.16 -7.86
CA LEU A 131 -1.80 -26.89 -7.17
C LEU A 131 -1.32 -28.10 -6.34
N ASN A 132 -2.24 -28.86 -5.73
CA ASN A 132 -1.91 -30.09 -5.00
C ASN A 132 -1.35 -31.19 -5.91
N THR A 133 -1.76 -31.26 -7.20
CA THR A 133 -1.21 -32.23 -8.16
C THR A 133 0.22 -31.92 -8.58
N LEU A 134 0.75 -30.75 -8.25
CA LEU A 134 2.11 -30.34 -8.61
C LEU A 134 3.18 -30.81 -7.60
N ASN A 135 2.80 -31.53 -6.56
CA ASN A 135 3.70 -32.02 -5.50
C ASN A 135 4.58 -30.90 -4.91
N LEU A 136 3.94 -29.76 -4.57
CA LEU A 136 4.61 -28.62 -3.96
C LEU A 136 4.77 -28.85 -2.46
N SER A 137 5.92 -28.49 -1.93
CA SER A 137 6.18 -28.52 -0.49
C SER A 137 5.62 -27.27 0.23
N ASP A 138 5.47 -27.37 1.53
CA ASP A 138 4.85 -26.37 2.41
C ASP A 138 5.41 -24.94 2.30
N GLU A 139 6.68 -24.78 1.98
CA GLU A 139 7.32 -23.48 1.80
C GLU A 139 7.52 -23.11 0.31
N ASP A 140 6.95 -23.86 -0.63
CA ASP A 140 7.09 -23.53 -2.04
C ASP A 140 6.33 -22.26 -2.41
N ARG A 141 6.92 -21.49 -3.32
CA ARG A 141 6.44 -20.18 -3.74
C ARG A 141 5.75 -20.28 -5.08
N VAL A 142 4.50 -19.80 -5.09
CA VAL A 142 3.72 -19.53 -6.30
C VAL A 142 3.79 -18.05 -6.57
N VAL A 143 4.29 -17.64 -7.72
CA VAL A 143 4.43 -16.24 -8.06
C VAL A 143 3.55 -15.82 -9.23
N ALA A 144 3.12 -14.56 -9.23
CA ALA A 144 2.35 -13.99 -10.32
C ALA A 144 3.03 -12.76 -10.93
N TYR A 145 3.04 -12.72 -12.25
CA TYR A 145 3.40 -11.56 -13.05
C TYR A 145 2.21 -11.20 -13.93
N THR A 146 1.22 -10.58 -13.30
CA THR A 146 -0.15 -10.41 -13.82
C THR A 146 -0.71 -9.04 -13.46
N PRO A 147 -1.65 -8.51 -14.24
CA PRO A 147 -2.45 -7.35 -13.85
C PRO A 147 -3.40 -7.64 -12.68
N ASN A 148 -4.05 -6.61 -12.18
CA ASN A 148 -5.06 -6.69 -11.12
C ASN A 148 -6.38 -7.19 -11.69
N MET A 149 -6.56 -8.51 -11.79
CA MET A 149 -7.71 -9.17 -12.41
C MET A 149 -8.26 -10.32 -11.55
N ILE A 150 -9.47 -10.79 -11.86
CA ILE A 150 -10.19 -11.83 -11.07
C ILE A 150 -9.36 -13.10 -10.95
N GLU A 151 -8.76 -13.54 -12.03
CA GLU A 151 -7.99 -14.78 -12.10
C GLU A 151 -6.74 -14.73 -11.21
N THR A 152 -6.13 -13.54 -11.05
CA THR A 152 -5.02 -13.33 -10.11
C THR A 152 -5.47 -13.50 -8.66
N VAL A 153 -6.68 -13.02 -8.33
CA VAL A 153 -7.27 -13.23 -6.99
C VAL A 153 -7.58 -14.69 -6.73
N ILE A 154 -8.14 -15.40 -7.72
CA ILE A 154 -8.40 -16.84 -7.62
C ILE A 154 -7.10 -17.59 -7.33
N ALA A 155 -6.04 -17.28 -8.06
CA ALA A 155 -4.74 -17.94 -7.90
C ALA A 155 -4.11 -17.66 -6.52
N PHE A 156 -4.19 -16.41 -6.02
CA PHE A 156 -3.74 -16.07 -4.68
C PHE A 156 -4.52 -16.83 -3.60
N LEU A 157 -5.85 -16.83 -3.69
CA LEU A 157 -6.69 -17.51 -2.70
C LEU A 157 -6.49 -19.04 -2.73
N ALA A 158 -6.29 -19.64 -3.89
CA ALA A 158 -5.96 -21.07 -4.01
C ALA A 158 -4.59 -21.40 -3.42
N THR A 159 -3.59 -20.54 -3.66
CA THR A 159 -2.26 -20.67 -3.07
C THR A 159 -2.34 -20.62 -1.54
N SER A 160 -3.06 -19.66 -1.00
CA SER A 160 -3.23 -19.52 0.46
C SER A 160 -4.12 -20.61 1.08
N LYS A 161 -5.12 -21.14 0.34
CA LYS A 161 -5.92 -22.30 0.75
C LYS A 161 -5.05 -23.53 1.04
N ASN A 162 -4.01 -23.74 0.23
CA ASN A 162 -3.08 -24.87 0.36
C ASN A 162 -1.90 -24.59 1.31
N GLY A 163 -1.85 -23.43 1.96
CA GLY A 163 -0.74 -23.07 2.85
C GLY A 163 0.58 -22.77 2.14
N LEU A 164 0.56 -22.57 0.82
CA LEU A 164 1.71 -22.19 0.00
C LEU A 164 1.97 -20.68 0.10
N ILE A 165 3.18 -20.27 -0.29
CA ILE A 165 3.60 -18.87 -0.19
C ILE A 165 3.37 -18.16 -1.53
N TRP A 166 2.60 -17.07 -1.49
CA TRP A 166 2.37 -16.20 -2.64
C TRP A 166 3.41 -15.10 -2.75
N SER A 167 3.70 -14.68 -3.99
CA SER A 167 4.33 -13.38 -4.24
C SER A 167 3.91 -12.85 -5.61
N SER A 168 3.86 -11.53 -5.79
CA SER A 168 3.43 -10.96 -7.06
C SER A 168 4.23 -9.73 -7.47
N CYS A 169 4.36 -9.55 -8.78
CA CYS A 169 4.87 -8.36 -9.42
C CYS A 169 3.84 -7.83 -10.42
N SER A 170 3.70 -6.52 -10.48
CA SER A 170 2.91 -5.87 -11.53
C SER A 170 3.53 -6.16 -12.91
N PRO A 171 2.72 -6.38 -13.97
CA PRO A 171 3.21 -6.65 -15.32
C PRO A 171 3.99 -5.47 -15.93
N ASP A 172 3.91 -4.34 -15.27
CA ASP A 172 4.67 -3.14 -15.62
C ASP A 172 6.18 -3.27 -15.38
N PHE A 173 6.61 -4.11 -14.43
CA PHE A 173 8.04 -4.28 -14.20
C PHE A 173 8.75 -4.81 -15.45
N GLY A 174 9.93 -4.28 -15.71
CA GLY A 174 10.84 -4.86 -16.69
C GLY A 174 11.32 -6.25 -16.25
N ILE A 175 11.94 -6.99 -17.17
CA ILE A 175 12.44 -8.36 -16.92
C ILE A 175 13.36 -8.38 -15.69
N ASP A 176 14.33 -7.47 -15.61
CA ASP A 176 15.30 -7.42 -14.51
C ASP A 176 14.63 -7.10 -13.18
N GLY A 177 13.60 -6.23 -13.17
CA GLY A 177 12.82 -5.94 -11.97
C GLY A 177 12.05 -7.16 -11.44
N VAL A 178 11.55 -8.01 -12.31
CA VAL A 178 10.91 -9.28 -11.95
C VAL A 178 11.94 -10.29 -11.46
N VAL A 179 13.07 -10.39 -12.17
CA VAL A 179 14.16 -11.30 -11.80
C VAL A 179 14.78 -10.93 -10.45
N ASP A 180 15.04 -9.64 -10.20
CA ASP A 180 15.59 -9.16 -8.92
C ASP A 180 14.73 -9.55 -7.70
N ARG A 181 13.44 -9.76 -7.93
CA ARG A 181 12.50 -10.20 -6.89
C ARG A 181 12.39 -11.71 -6.82
N PHE A 182 11.97 -12.32 -7.91
CA PHE A 182 11.62 -13.74 -7.93
C PHE A 182 12.83 -14.66 -7.81
N PHE A 183 13.98 -14.28 -8.35
CA PHE A 183 15.20 -15.09 -8.21
C PHE A 183 15.58 -15.29 -6.73
N GLN A 184 15.40 -14.29 -5.89
CA GLN A 184 15.72 -14.39 -4.45
C GLN A 184 14.87 -15.43 -3.72
N ILE A 185 13.63 -15.63 -4.17
CA ILE A 185 12.67 -16.52 -3.49
C ILE A 185 12.50 -17.87 -4.18
N LYS A 186 13.19 -18.11 -5.30
CA LYS A 186 13.25 -19.42 -6.03
C LYS A 186 11.86 -20.05 -6.22
N PRO A 187 10.90 -19.43 -6.94
CA PRO A 187 9.55 -19.95 -7.11
C PRO A 187 9.51 -21.22 -7.95
N LYS A 188 8.50 -22.08 -7.71
CA LYS A 188 8.23 -23.30 -8.50
C LYS A 188 7.19 -23.08 -9.57
N VAL A 189 6.23 -22.19 -9.33
CA VAL A 189 5.10 -21.90 -10.22
C VAL A 189 5.07 -20.44 -10.56
N LEU A 190 4.92 -20.10 -11.83
CA LEU A 190 4.70 -18.76 -12.34
C LEU A 190 3.33 -18.65 -13.00
N ILE A 191 2.52 -17.72 -12.53
CA ILE A 191 1.24 -17.37 -13.13
C ILE A 191 1.44 -16.06 -13.89
N THR A 192 0.96 -15.99 -15.12
CA THR A 192 1.08 -14.81 -15.98
C THR A 192 -0.16 -14.67 -16.86
N CYS A 193 -0.24 -13.57 -17.64
CA CYS A 193 -1.27 -13.42 -18.67
C CYS A 193 -0.62 -13.21 -20.04
N ASP A 194 -1.43 -13.26 -21.10
CA ASP A 194 -0.94 -13.08 -22.46
C ASP A 194 -0.55 -11.62 -22.74
N TYR A 195 -1.36 -10.65 -22.31
CA TYR A 195 -1.12 -9.21 -22.46
C TYR A 195 -1.91 -8.44 -21.40
N TYR A 196 -1.69 -7.13 -21.32
CA TYR A 196 -2.48 -6.17 -20.55
C TYR A 196 -2.55 -4.83 -21.27
N PHE A 197 -3.34 -3.90 -20.73
CA PHE A 197 -3.43 -2.54 -21.26
C PHE A 197 -2.86 -1.52 -20.28
N TYR A 198 -2.22 -0.50 -20.79
CA TYR A 198 -1.77 0.64 -19.99
C TYR A 198 -1.62 1.88 -20.86
N ASN A 199 -2.31 2.95 -20.51
CA ASN A 199 -2.28 4.25 -21.19
C ASN A 199 -2.57 4.13 -22.70
N GLY A 200 -3.64 3.42 -23.07
CA GLY A 200 -4.08 3.17 -24.44
C GLY A 200 -3.29 2.12 -25.21
N LYS A 201 -2.25 1.53 -24.62
CA LYS A 201 -1.38 0.57 -25.31
C LYS A 201 -1.63 -0.85 -24.85
N LYS A 202 -1.75 -1.77 -25.81
CA LYS A 202 -1.72 -3.22 -25.55
C LYS A 202 -0.28 -3.68 -25.41
N ILE A 203 0.06 -4.30 -24.29
CA ILE A 203 1.43 -4.71 -23.95
C ILE A 203 1.49 -6.24 -23.82
N ASP A 204 2.26 -6.89 -24.70
CA ASP A 204 2.48 -8.35 -24.72
C ASP A 204 3.42 -8.75 -23.57
N ILE A 205 2.97 -9.67 -22.72
CA ILE A 205 3.75 -10.20 -21.60
C ILE A 205 4.49 -11.46 -21.98
N LEU A 206 3.91 -12.34 -22.81
CA LEU A 206 4.48 -13.65 -23.13
C LEU A 206 5.88 -13.57 -23.73
N LYS A 207 6.18 -12.51 -24.47
CA LYS A 207 7.54 -12.26 -25.00
C LYS A 207 8.59 -12.14 -23.90
N LYS A 208 8.21 -11.67 -22.70
CA LYS A 208 9.11 -11.51 -21.54
C LYS A 208 9.28 -12.82 -20.77
N ILE A 209 8.28 -13.72 -20.78
CA ILE A 209 8.23 -14.91 -19.92
C ILE A 209 9.38 -15.87 -20.19
N ASN A 210 9.70 -16.15 -21.46
CA ASN A 210 10.83 -17.01 -21.81
C ASN A 210 12.16 -16.49 -21.26
N LYS A 211 12.38 -15.17 -21.30
CA LYS A 211 13.58 -14.55 -20.75
C LYS A 211 13.62 -14.61 -19.22
N ILE A 212 12.47 -14.45 -18.56
CA ILE A 212 12.33 -14.60 -17.10
C ILE A 212 12.61 -16.06 -16.70
N LYS A 213 12.00 -17.04 -17.39
CA LYS A 213 12.20 -18.47 -17.12
C LYS A 213 13.67 -18.86 -17.21
N LYS A 214 14.38 -18.41 -18.27
CA LYS A 214 15.82 -18.68 -18.43
C LYS A 214 16.67 -18.15 -17.28
N LYS A 215 16.31 -16.97 -16.73
CA LYS A 215 17.01 -16.36 -15.59
C LYS A 215 16.59 -16.95 -14.23
N ILE A 216 15.45 -17.66 -14.15
CA ILE A 216 14.93 -18.28 -12.94
C ILE A 216 14.61 -19.76 -13.22
N PRO A 217 15.63 -20.63 -13.28
CA PRO A 217 15.46 -22.03 -13.72
C PRO A 217 14.59 -22.87 -12.77
N GLY A 218 14.39 -22.45 -11.52
CA GLY A 218 13.53 -23.11 -10.55
C GLY A 218 12.04 -23.13 -10.90
N ILE A 219 11.59 -22.31 -11.86
CA ILE A 219 10.18 -22.29 -12.31
C ILE A 219 9.90 -23.54 -13.16
N LYS A 220 9.15 -24.48 -12.58
CA LYS A 220 8.77 -25.74 -13.24
C LYS A 220 7.50 -25.59 -14.07
N ASN A 221 6.49 -24.88 -13.56
CA ASN A 221 5.19 -24.71 -14.20
C ASN A 221 4.90 -23.24 -14.48
N ILE A 222 4.40 -22.97 -15.69
CA ILE A 222 3.96 -21.64 -16.12
C ILE A 222 2.50 -21.73 -16.56
N ILE A 223 1.63 -20.99 -15.88
CA ILE A 223 0.19 -20.94 -16.14
C ILE A 223 -0.13 -19.60 -16.74
N VAL A 224 -0.79 -19.60 -17.89
CA VAL A 224 -1.15 -18.39 -18.64
C VAL A 224 -2.65 -18.14 -18.55
N ILE A 225 -3.00 -16.94 -18.13
CA ILE A 225 -4.38 -16.44 -18.06
C ILE A 225 -4.68 -15.71 -19.39
N PRO A 226 -5.77 -16.04 -20.10
CA PRO A 226 -6.23 -15.20 -21.21
C PRO A 226 -6.81 -13.90 -20.65
N TYR A 227 -6.28 -12.76 -21.05
CA TYR A 227 -6.77 -11.43 -20.58
C TYR A 227 -8.26 -11.23 -20.92
N LYS A 228 -8.65 -11.57 -22.13
CA LYS A 228 -10.05 -11.83 -22.53
C LYS A 228 -10.45 -13.25 -22.11
N SER A 229 -11.58 -13.71 -22.55
CA SER A 229 -12.07 -15.06 -22.21
C SER A 229 -11.27 -16.20 -22.88
N THR A 230 -10.64 -15.94 -24.03
CA THR A 230 -9.92 -16.92 -24.85
C THR A 230 -8.63 -16.38 -25.43
N PHE A 231 -7.70 -17.28 -25.76
CA PHE A 231 -6.46 -16.92 -26.45
C PHE A 231 -6.64 -16.78 -27.96
N SER A 232 -5.89 -15.87 -28.58
CA SER A 232 -5.75 -15.80 -30.03
C SER A 232 -5.08 -17.06 -30.60
N LYS A 233 -5.26 -17.34 -31.89
CA LYS A 233 -4.58 -18.45 -32.60
C LYS A 233 -3.05 -18.39 -32.37
N LYS A 234 -2.45 -17.19 -32.51
CA LYS A 234 -1.01 -16.97 -32.26
C LYS A 234 -0.61 -17.32 -30.82
N THR A 235 -1.37 -16.87 -29.82
CA THR A 235 -1.11 -17.15 -28.42
C THR A 235 -1.20 -18.64 -28.11
N LYS A 236 -2.19 -19.35 -28.67
CA LYS A 236 -2.34 -20.82 -28.54
C LYS A 236 -1.10 -21.56 -29.05
N LYS A 237 -0.53 -21.14 -30.21
CA LYS A 237 0.71 -21.72 -30.75
C LYS A 237 1.89 -21.52 -29.79
N ILE A 238 2.03 -20.31 -29.19
CA ILE A 238 3.10 -20.02 -28.22
C ILE A 238 2.96 -20.88 -26.96
N ILE A 239 1.74 -21.02 -26.42
CA ILE A 239 1.44 -21.84 -25.24
C ILE A 239 1.82 -23.30 -25.50
N LYS A 240 1.38 -23.87 -26.64
CA LYS A 240 1.69 -25.26 -27.05
C LYS A 240 3.20 -25.48 -27.22
N LYS A 241 3.89 -24.59 -27.95
CA LYS A 241 5.34 -24.67 -28.21
C LYS A 241 6.17 -24.69 -26.93
N ASN A 242 5.78 -23.85 -25.93
CA ASN A 242 6.53 -23.70 -24.69
C ASN A 242 6.05 -24.62 -23.56
N LYS A 243 5.07 -25.48 -23.83
CA LYS A 243 4.42 -26.35 -22.82
C LYS A 243 3.86 -25.58 -21.63
N TYR A 244 3.30 -24.37 -21.87
CA TYR A 244 2.62 -23.60 -20.84
C TYR A 244 1.20 -24.14 -20.62
N LEU A 245 0.68 -23.93 -19.42
CA LEU A 245 -0.67 -24.39 -19.05
C LEU A 245 -1.68 -23.26 -19.27
N ASP A 246 -2.85 -23.59 -19.80
CA ASP A 246 -3.99 -22.71 -19.95
C ASP A 246 -4.77 -22.67 -18.63
N PHE A 247 -4.88 -21.48 -18.01
CA PHE A 247 -5.56 -21.29 -16.73
C PHE A 247 -7.02 -21.79 -16.76
N ASN A 248 -7.76 -21.53 -17.85
CA ASN A 248 -9.14 -21.95 -17.96
C ASN A 248 -9.27 -23.47 -18.05
N LYS A 249 -8.39 -24.12 -18.82
CA LYS A 249 -8.34 -25.60 -18.92
C LYS A 249 -7.94 -26.23 -17.59
N VAL A 250 -6.98 -25.63 -16.87
CA VAL A 250 -6.60 -26.07 -15.52
C VAL A 250 -7.82 -26.07 -14.60
N ILE A 251 -8.61 -24.98 -14.60
CA ILE A 251 -9.80 -24.91 -13.75
C ILE A 251 -10.89 -25.87 -14.20
N SER A 252 -11.17 -25.98 -15.51
CA SER A 252 -12.25 -26.87 -16.00
C SER A 252 -11.96 -28.35 -15.73
N ASN A 253 -10.70 -28.76 -15.84
CA ASN A 253 -10.28 -30.15 -15.67
C ASN A 253 -10.01 -30.56 -14.22
N SER A 254 -10.02 -29.60 -13.27
CA SER A 254 -9.73 -29.88 -11.88
C SER A 254 -10.98 -30.24 -11.08
N LYS A 255 -10.84 -31.19 -10.16
CA LYS A 255 -11.89 -31.56 -9.20
C LYS A 255 -12.17 -30.41 -8.22
N LEU A 256 -13.35 -30.40 -7.64
CA LEU A 256 -13.77 -29.43 -6.64
C LEU A 256 -13.32 -29.88 -5.24
N ASP A 257 -12.13 -29.47 -4.82
CA ASP A 257 -11.63 -29.74 -3.46
C ASP A 257 -12.21 -28.73 -2.47
N LYS A 258 -13.13 -29.19 -1.62
CA LYS A 258 -13.80 -28.38 -0.60
C LYS A 258 -13.09 -28.34 0.75
N ASN A 259 -11.99 -29.07 0.93
CA ASN A 259 -11.25 -29.12 2.19
C ASN A 259 -10.40 -27.88 2.39
N PHE A 260 -10.48 -27.31 3.57
CA PHE A 260 -9.66 -26.16 4.00
C PHE A 260 -8.90 -26.57 5.26
N ASN A 261 -7.70 -27.08 5.05
CA ASN A 261 -6.80 -27.40 6.16
C ASN A 261 -6.45 -26.14 6.94
N GLU A 262 -6.44 -26.24 8.26
CA GLU A 262 -6.00 -25.16 9.12
C GLU A 262 -4.48 -25.21 9.32
N PHE A 263 -3.84 -24.07 9.19
CA PHE A 263 -2.40 -23.89 9.35
C PHE A 263 -2.12 -23.00 10.56
N ASP A 264 -0.89 -23.07 11.06
CA ASP A 264 -0.45 -22.20 12.13
C ASP A 264 -0.70 -20.72 11.81
N PHE A 265 -1.14 -19.96 12.79
CA PHE A 265 -1.43 -18.53 12.66
C PHE A 265 -0.27 -17.76 12.02
N ASN A 266 0.96 -18.11 12.42
CA ASN A 266 2.20 -17.48 11.94
C ASN A 266 2.78 -18.15 10.68
N LYS A 267 2.04 -19.06 9.99
CA LYS A 267 2.52 -19.63 8.73
C LYS A 267 2.67 -18.54 7.67
N PRO A 268 3.80 -18.52 6.92
CA PRO A 268 3.98 -17.57 5.82
C PRO A 268 2.85 -17.64 4.80
N ILE A 269 2.29 -16.48 4.43
CA ILE A 269 1.25 -16.39 3.40
C ILE A 269 1.78 -15.76 2.11
N TYR A 270 2.58 -14.69 2.24
CA TYR A 270 3.18 -14.05 1.09
C TYR A 270 4.48 -13.32 1.40
N ILE A 271 5.25 -13.11 0.34
CA ILE A 271 6.46 -12.31 0.34
C ILE A 271 6.20 -11.05 -0.47
N LEU A 272 6.35 -9.90 0.17
CA LEU A 272 6.26 -8.58 -0.44
C LEU A 272 7.66 -7.97 -0.59
N TYR A 273 7.76 -6.97 -1.47
CA TYR A 273 9.03 -6.33 -1.77
C TYR A 273 9.00 -4.85 -1.40
N SER A 274 10.01 -4.40 -0.67
CA SER A 274 10.27 -2.98 -0.50
C SER A 274 11.60 -2.60 -1.13
N SER A 275 11.65 -1.42 -1.74
CA SER A 275 12.90 -0.87 -2.27
C SER A 275 13.83 -0.57 -1.09
N GLY A 276 14.95 -1.30 -1.00
CA GLY A 276 16.03 -0.94 -0.08
C GLY A 276 16.85 0.21 -0.66
N THR A 277 17.42 1.03 0.20
CA THR A 277 18.32 2.14 -0.19
C THR A 277 19.65 1.64 -0.81
N THR A 278 19.98 0.36 -0.67
CA THR A 278 21.32 -0.17 -0.89
C THR A 278 21.40 -1.46 -1.71
N GLY A 279 20.46 -1.77 -2.61
CA GLY A 279 20.62 -2.98 -3.43
C GLY A 279 19.33 -3.65 -3.88
N LYS A 280 19.31 -4.99 -3.94
CA LYS A 280 18.13 -5.77 -4.31
C LYS A 280 16.99 -5.52 -3.34
N PRO A 281 15.72 -5.57 -3.80
CA PRO A 281 14.56 -5.38 -2.93
C PRO A 281 14.58 -6.34 -1.73
N LYS A 282 14.21 -5.84 -0.55
CA LYS A 282 13.98 -6.70 0.62
C LYS A 282 12.79 -7.62 0.32
N CYS A 283 12.93 -8.89 0.64
CA CYS A 283 11.87 -9.89 0.52
C CYS A 283 11.22 -10.12 1.89
N ILE A 284 10.14 -9.41 2.16
CA ILE A 284 9.50 -9.34 3.47
C ILE A 284 8.41 -10.41 3.56
N THR A 285 8.56 -11.35 4.49
CA THR A 285 7.64 -12.47 4.68
C THR A 285 6.61 -12.16 5.76
N HIS A 286 5.33 -12.29 5.43
CA HIS A 286 4.22 -12.04 6.35
C HIS A 286 3.43 -13.31 6.66
N GLY A 287 2.88 -13.39 7.89
CA GLY A 287 2.11 -14.55 8.36
C GLY A 287 0.62 -14.43 8.06
N ALA A 288 -0.03 -15.55 7.83
CA ALA A 288 -1.43 -15.62 7.39
C ALA A 288 -2.41 -15.03 8.42
N GLY A 289 -2.37 -15.50 9.65
CA GLY A 289 -3.23 -14.97 10.72
C GLY A 289 -2.88 -13.55 11.12
N ASN A 290 -1.57 -13.23 11.09
CA ASN A 290 -1.04 -11.90 11.39
C ASN A 290 -1.69 -10.84 10.48
N VAL A 291 -1.69 -11.10 9.17
CA VAL A 291 -2.28 -10.20 8.17
C VAL A 291 -3.80 -10.17 8.27
N LEU A 292 -4.44 -11.34 8.44
CA LEU A 292 -5.89 -11.41 8.52
C LEU A 292 -6.46 -10.57 9.66
N ILE A 293 -5.89 -10.70 10.87
CA ILE A 293 -6.37 -9.98 12.05
C ILE A 293 -6.15 -8.47 11.92
N GLU A 294 -5.00 -8.07 11.37
CA GLU A 294 -4.66 -6.67 11.14
C GLU A 294 -5.58 -6.03 10.11
N HIS A 295 -5.66 -6.60 8.91
CA HIS A 295 -6.48 -6.04 7.83
C HIS A 295 -7.96 -6.01 8.22
N LYS A 296 -8.47 -7.07 8.85
CA LYS A 296 -9.88 -7.10 9.27
C LYS A 296 -10.17 -6.06 10.35
N LYS A 297 -9.23 -5.81 11.28
CA LYS A 297 -9.31 -4.71 12.25
C LYS A 297 -9.36 -3.34 11.53
N GLU A 298 -8.48 -3.11 10.55
CA GLU A 298 -8.48 -1.85 9.81
C GLU A 298 -9.76 -1.65 9.00
N HIS A 299 -10.20 -2.68 8.28
CA HIS A 299 -11.43 -2.62 7.49
C HIS A 299 -12.66 -2.34 8.34
N LEU A 300 -12.84 -3.05 9.44
CA LEU A 300 -14.03 -2.92 10.29
C LEU A 300 -13.95 -1.70 11.21
N LEU A 301 -12.88 -1.58 12.02
CA LEU A 301 -12.84 -0.62 13.11
C LEU A 301 -12.40 0.78 12.67
N HIS A 302 -11.59 0.89 11.63
CA HIS A 302 -11.09 2.18 11.14
C HIS A 302 -11.85 2.66 9.90
N CYS A 303 -11.99 1.80 8.89
CA CYS A 303 -12.63 2.15 7.63
C CYS A 303 -14.15 1.92 7.64
N ASN A 304 -14.68 1.24 8.65
CA ASN A 304 -16.10 0.92 8.79
C ASN A 304 -16.71 0.21 7.57
N ILE A 305 -15.92 -0.65 6.92
CA ILE A 305 -16.39 -1.47 5.80
C ILE A 305 -17.41 -2.46 6.33
N LYS A 306 -18.58 -2.51 5.68
CA LYS A 306 -19.71 -3.36 6.05
C LYS A 306 -19.89 -4.49 5.04
N GLU A 307 -20.63 -5.52 5.43
CA GLU A 307 -21.13 -6.52 4.48
C GLU A 307 -21.91 -5.84 3.36
N LYS A 308 -21.72 -6.29 2.13
CA LYS A 308 -22.27 -5.74 0.89
C LYS A 308 -21.70 -4.39 0.46
N ASP A 309 -20.82 -3.74 1.23
CA ASP A 309 -20.13 -2.54 0.73
C ASP A 309 -19.30 -2.86 -0.53
N LYS A 310 -19.23 -1.92 -1.43
CA LYS A 310 -18.46 -1.96 -2.67
C LYS A 310 -17.15 -1.23 -2.44
N VAL A 311 -16.05 -2.00 -2.33
CA VAL A 311 -14.73 -1.52 -1.95
C VAL A 311 -13.83 -1.46 -3.18
N PHE A 312 -13.33 -0.30 -3.48
CA PHE A 312 -12.35 -0.05 -4.54
C PHE A 312 -11.08 0.56 -3.96
N PHE A 313 -9.94 0.06 -4.39
CA PHE A 313 -8.64 0.71 -4.19
C PHE A 313 -7.84 0.62 -5.49
N TYR A 314 -7.44 1.77 -6.05
CA TYR A 314 -6.55 1.76 -7.20
C TYR A 314 -5.17 1.24 -6.79
N THR A 315 -4.81 0.09 -7.29
CA THR A 315 -3.58 -0.60 -6.93
C THR A 315 -3.10 -1.54 -8.03
N THR A 316 -1.86 -1.98 -7.95
CA THR A 316 -1.29 -3.04 -8.78
C THR A 316 -0.92 -4.24 -7.93
N THR A 317 -0.78 -5.41 -8.54
CA THR A 317 -0.42 -6.66 -7.85
C THR A 317 0.97 -6.62 -7.18
N GLY A 318 1.81 -5.66 -7.55
CA GLY A 318 3.13 -5.44 -6.94
C GLY A 318 3.14 -4.46 -5.76
N TRP A 319 1.99 -3.91 -5.36
CA TRP A 319 1.85 -2.99 -4.24
C TRP A 319 1.05 -3.62 -3.10
N MET A 320 1.48 -3.44 -1.83
CA MET A 320 0.83 -4.05 -0.66
C MET A 320 -0.67 -3.71 -0.54
N MET A 321 -1.11 -2.56 -1.09
CA MET A 321 -2.53 -2.20 -1.08
C MET A 321 -3.39 -3.16 -1.89
N TRP A 322 -2.82 -3.95 -2.80
CA TRP A 322 -3.54 -5.05 -3.44
C TRP A 322 -3.92 -6.14 -2.43
N ASN A 323 -3.00 -6.54 -1.58
CA ASN A 323 -3.25 -7.53 -0.52
C ASN A 323 -4.29 -6.99 0.49
N TRP A 324 -4.19 -5.69 0.81
CA TRP A 324 -5.14 -5.01 1.67
C TRP A 324 -6.55 -4.99 1.05
N LEU A 325 -6.69 -4.65 -0.24
CA LEU A 325 -7.98 -4.66 -0.96
C LEU A 325 -8.60 -6.06 -0.97
N ILE A 326 -7.82 -7.10 -1.33
CA ILE A 326 -8.33 -8.47 -1.38
C ILE A 326 -8.86 -8.92 -0.02
N SER A 327 -8.21 -8.54 1.07
CA SER A 327 -8.65 -8.92 2.42
C SER A 327 -9.98 -8.30 2.85
N ALA A 328 -10.53 -7.31 2.12
CA ALA A 328 -11.88 -6.80 2.36
C ALA A 328 -12.96 -7.85 2.12
N LEU A 329 -12.68 -8.91 1.35
CA LEU A 329 -13.55 -10.07 1.21
C LEU A 329 -13.84 -10.74 2.57
N ALA A 330 -12.91 -10.67 3.55
CA ALA A 330 -13.14 -11.19 4.90
C ALA A 330 -14.22 -10.42 5.67
N CYS A 331 -14.59 -9.23 5.21
CA CYS A 331 -15.73 -8.44 5.72
C CYS A 331 -17.03 -8.72 4.94
N LYS A 332 -17.01 -9.68 4.00
CA LYS A 332 -18.10 -9.98 3.06
C LYS A 332 -18.50 -8.79 2.18
N ALA A 333 -17.56 -7.87 1.98
CA ALA A 333 -17.68 -6.76 1.04
C ALA A 333 -17.28 -7.21 -0.37
N SER A 334 -17.92 -6.63 -1.39
CA SER A 334 -17.52 -6.86 -2.78
C SER A 334 -16.33 -5.99 -3.13
N ILE A 335 -15.32 -6.54 -3.79
CA ILE A 335 -14.16 -5.78 -4.22
C ILE A 335 -14.25 -5.44 -5.72
N TYR A 336 -13.79 -4.25 -6.05
CA TYR A 336 -13.77 -3.73 -7.40
C TYR A 336 -12.33 -3.53 -7.86
N LEU A 337 -11.97 -4.20 -8.95
CA LEU A 337 -10.64 -4.22 -9.52
C LEU A 337 -10.59 -3.36 -10.77
N TYR A 338 -9.47 -2.70 -11.00
CA TYR A 338 -9.20 -1.98 -12.24
C TYR A 338 -7.79 -2.29 -12.74
N ASP A 339 -7.68 -2.57 -14.04
CA ASP A 339 -6.41 -2.73 -14.74
C ASP A 339 -6.26 -1.66 -15.80
N GLY A 340 -5.22 -0.85 -15.68
CA GLY A 340 -4.92 0.25 -16.59
C GLY A 340 -4.39 1.49 -15.89
N SER A 341 -4.23 2.56 -16.67
CA SER A 341 -3.82 3.87 -16.17
C SER A 341 -4.98 4.53 -15.39
N PRO A 342 -4.74 5.14 -14.22
CA PRO A 342 -5.81 5.79 -13.45
C PRO A 342 -6.33 7.07 -14.11
N ILE A 343 -5.60 7.56 -15.13
CA ILE A 343 -5.88 8.82 -15.82
C ILE A 343 -6.28 8.63 -17.29
N TYR A 344 -6.29 7.39 -17.78
CA TYR A 344 -6.67 7.02 -19.14
C TYR A 344 -7.59 5.77 -19.12
N PRO A 345 -8.75 5.80 -19.81
CA PRO A 345 -9.40 6.98 -20.37
C PRO A 345 -9.67 8.08 -19.33
N LYS A 346 -9.83 9.33 -19.79
CA LYS A 346 -10.07 10.48 -18.89
C LYS A 346 -11.22 10.18 -17.91
N GLU A 347 -10.98 10.46 -16.62
CA GLU A 347 -11.98 10.32 -15.54
C GLU A 347 -12.46 8.87 -15.30
N VAL A 348 -11.78 7.85 -15.82
CA VAL A 348 -12.21 6.45 -15.77
C VAL A 348 -12.56 5.97 -14.36
N LEU A 349 -11.76 6.32 -13.35
CA LEU A 349 -12.00 5.86 -11.97
C LEU A 349 -13.24 6.52 -11.37
N MET A 350 -13.53 7.79 -11.72
CA MET A 350 -14.74 8.48 -11.24
C MET A 350 -15.99 7.95 -11.92
N LYS A 351 -15.92 7.68 -13.24
CA LYS A 351 -16.98 6.97 -13.97
C LYS A 351 -17.29 5.61 -13.36
N TYR A 352 -16.23 4.86 -13.03
CA TYR A 352 -16.36 3.53 -12.42
C TYR A 352 -16.99 3.62 -11.03
N CYS A 353 -16.56 4.60 -10.22
CA CYS A 353 -17.12 4.87 -8.89
C CYS A 353 -18.63 5.20 -8.96
N SER A 354 -19.01 6.10 -9.85
CA SER A 354 -20.40 6.54 -10.05
C SER A 354 -21.28 5.40 -10.59
N LYS A 355 -20.84 4.72 -11.66
CA LYS A 355 -21.59 3.62 -12.30
C LYS A 355 -21.94 2.51 -11.31
N HIS A 356 -20.99 2.13 -10.46
CA HIS A 356 -21.16 1.03 -9.54
C HIS A 356 -21.51 1.47 -8.10
N LYS A 357 -21.59 2.78 -7.85
CA LYS A 357 -21.94 3.34 -6.52
C LYS A 357 -21.06 2.80 -5.41
N PHE A 358 -19.75 3.06 -5.49
CA PHE A 358 -18.80 2.60 -4.49
C PHE A 358 -19.09 3.21 -3.11
N ASN A 359 -18.91 2.39 -2.06
CA ASN A 359 -19.00 2.87 -0.69
C ASN A 359 -17.63 3.33 -0.17
N PHE A 360 -16.56 2.72 -0.68
CA PHE A 360 -15.17 3.03 -0.34
C PHE A 360 -14.35 3.22 -1.62
N PHE A 361 -13.67 4.36 -1.74
CA PHE A 361 -12.84 4.71 -2.89
C PHE A 361 -11.43 5.05 -2.43
N GLY A 362 -10.49 4.16 -2.66
CA GLY A 362 -9.08 4.31 -2.30
C GLY A 362 -8.20 4.65 -3.49
N VAL A 363 -7.35 5.66 -3.33
CA VAL A 363 -6.41 6.12 -4.37
C VAL A 363 -5.11 6.66 -3.76
N SER A 364 -4.09 6.88 -4.59
CA SER A 364 -2.89 7.59 -4.14
C SER A 364 -3.16 9.10 -3.99
N ALA A 365 -2.38 9.76 -3.12
CA ALA A 365 -2.41 11.23 -3.00
C ALA A 365 -2.13 11.90 -4.34
N LYS A 366 -1.26 11.32 -5.17
CA LYS A 366 -0.93 11.84 -6.51
C LYS A 366 -2.11 11.79 -7.49
N TYR A 367 -3.01 10.82 -7.37
CA TYR A 367 -4.23 10.83 -8.18
C TYR A 367 -5.16 11.99 -7.78
N ILE A 368 -5.27 12.30 -6.49
CA ILE A 368 -6.04 13.45 -6.00
C ILE A 368 -5.41 14.76 -6.48
N ASP A 369 -4.08 14.87 -6.43
CA ASP A 369 -3.34 16.03 -6.96
C ASP A 369 -3.57 16.17 -8.49
N TYR A 370 -3.57 15.05 -9.23
CA TYR A 370 -3.89 15.06 -10.66
C TYR A 370 -5.28 15.61 -10.91
N LEU A 371 -6.31 15.15 -10.19
CA LEU A 371 -7.67 15.65 -10.33
C LEU A 371 -7.75 17.16 -10.03
N LYS A 372 -7.11 17.60 -8.94
CA LYS A 372 -7.03 19.01 -8.54
C LYS A 372 -6.38 19.88 -9.62
N ASN A 373 -5.23 19.44 -10.12
CA ASN A 373 -4.45 20.19 -11.11
C ASN A 373 -5.13 20.28 -12.48
N ASN A 374 -6.05 19.34 -12.78
CA ASN A 374 -6.90 19.38 -13.97
C ASN A 374 -8.29 20.00 -13.73
N ASN A 375 -8.48 20.70 -12.60
CA ASN A 375 -9.73 21.37 -12.25
C ASN A 375 -10.96 20.45 -12.29
N PHE A 376 -10.77 19.15 -11.98
CA PHE A 376 -11.85 18.19 -12.01
C PHE A 376 -12.89 18.50 -10.93
N SER A 377 -14.19 18.37 -11.29
CA SER A 377 -15.31 18.39 -10.35
C SER A 377 -16.17 17.14 -10.55
N SER A 378 -16.66 16.59 -9.45
CA SER A 378 -17.53 15.41 -9.50
C SER A 378 -18.99 15.72 -9.71
N SER A 379 -19.39 16.97 -9.95
CA SER A 379 -20.79 17.43 -10.03
C SER A 379 -21.66 16.62 -11.01
N LYS A 380 -21.08 16.07 -12.05
CA LYS A 380 -21.77 15.22 -13.05
C LYS A 380 -21.82 13.73 -12.68
N TYR A 381 -21.27 13.34 -11.54
CA TYR A 381 -21.17 11.94 -11.09
C TYR A 381 -22.03 11.69 -9.86
N ASP A 382 -22.80 10.62 -9.86
CA ASP A 382 -23.52 10.17 -8.67
C ASP A 382 -22.56 9.49 -7.69
N LEU A 383 -22.19 10.19 -6.64
CA LEU A 383 -21.39 9.71 -5.53
C LEU A 383 -22.21 9.56 -4.25
N SER A 384 -23.54 9.47 -4.33
CA SER A 384 -24.45 9.39 -3.16
C SER A 384 -24.03 8.32 -2.17
N GLU A 385 -23.69 7.12 -2.65
CA GLU A 385 -23.31 5.97 -1.82
C GLU A 385 -21.86 6.00 -1.30
N LEU A 386 -21.04 6.94 -1.75
CA LEU A 386 -19.64 7.03 -1.35
C LEU A 386 -19.52 7.55 0.08
N LYS A 387 -19.08 6.68 1.00
CA LYS A 387 -18.95 6.95 2.44
C LYS A 387 -17.53 7.34 2.84
N THR A 388 -16.53 6.73 2.20
CA THR A 388 -15.11 6.94 2.53
C THR A 388 -14.26 7.12 1.28
N ILE A 389 -13.42 8.16 1.28
CA ILE A 389 -12.29 8.31 0.37
C ILE A 389 -11.02 8.04 1.16
N ALA A 390 -10.20 7.07 0.72
CA ALA A 390 -8.92 6.76 1.34
C ALA A 390 -7.76 7.24 0.47
N SER A 391 -6.70 7.74 1.10
CA SER A 391 -5.50 8.21 0.40
C SER A 391 -4.23 7.76 1.10
N THR A 392 -3.27 7.22 0.31
CA THR A 392 -1.97 6.78 0.79
C THR A 392 -0.88 6.86 -0.30
N GLY A 393 0.31 6.33 -0.03
CA GLY A 393 1.44 6.27 -0.98
C GLY A 393 2.38 7.48 -0.91
N SER A 394 1.87 8.63 -0.54
CA SER A 394 2.61 9.84 -0.19
C SER A 394 1.75 10.71 0.74
N PRO A 395 2.33 11.69 1.46
CA PRO A 395 1.54 12.61 2.27
C PRO A 395 0.49 13.33 1.42
N LEU A 396 -0.75 13.36 1.91
CA LEU A 396 -1.81 14.14 1.27
C LEU A 396 -1.65 15.60 1.70
N MET A 397 -1.54 16.51 0.73
CA MET A 397 -1.32 17.95 0.98
C MET A 397 -2.61 18.63 1.48
N GLN A 398 -2.45 19.71 2.24
CA GLN A 398 -3.58 20.47 2.82
C GLN A 398 -4.59 20.94 1.76
N GLU A 399 -4.08 21.40 0.62
CA GLU A 399 -4.89 21.84 -0.52
C GLU A 399 -5.71 20.69 -1.11
N SER A 400 -5.19 19.47 -1.07
CA SER A 400 -5.87 18.29 -1.57
C SER A 400 -6.96 17.82 -0.62
N PHE A 401 -6.81 18.02 0.70
CA PHE A 401 -7.91 17.89 1.65
C PHE A 401 -9.05 18.86 1.33
N ASP A 402 -8.76 20.16 1.21
CA ASP A 402 -9.77 21.19 0.93
C ASP A 402 -10.46 20.96 -0.43
N TYR A 403 -9.67 20.56 -1.45
CA TYR A 403 -10.18 20.20 -2.77
C TYR A 403 -11.20 19.06 -2.73
N ILE A 404 -10.95 17.99 -1.98
CA ILE A 404 -11.88 16.85 -1.87
C ILE A 404 -13.23 17.35 -1.35
N TYR A 405 -13.26 18.14 -0.30
CA TYR A 405 -14.51 18.63 0.30
C TYR A 405 -15.23 19.67 -0.55
N LYS A 406 -14.49 20.47 -1.31
CA LYS A 406 -15.07 21.51 -2.18
C LYS A 406 -15.51 20.98 -3.54
N LYS A 407 -14.79 20.02 -4.14
CA LYS A 407 -14.98 19.64 -5.54
C LYS A 407 -15.36 18.17 -5.75
N ILE A 408 -15.11 17.30 -4.78
CA ILE A 408 -15.42 15.87 -4.91
C ILE A 408 -16.67 15.51 -4.09
N LYS A 409 -16.63 15.61 -2.77
CA LYS A 409 -17.80 15.31 -1.92
C LYS A 409 -17.71 16.02 -0.58
N LYS A 410 -18.71 16.87 -0.27
CA LYS A 410 -18.77 17.66 0.98
C LYS A 410 -18.93 16.77 2.22
N ASN A 411 -19.79 15.77 2.17
CA ASN A 411 -20.04 14.85 3.30
C ASN A 411 -19.43 13.48 3.02
N VAL A 412 -18.14 13.32 3.32
CA VAL A 412 -17.42 12.07 3.15
C VAL A 412 -16.34 11.94 4.22
N HIS A 413 -16.12 10.73 4.72
CA HIS A 413 -14.97 10.44 5.58
C HIS A 413 -13.70 10.38 4.73
N LEU A 414 -12.80 11.36 4.89
CA LEU A 414 -11.49 11.33 4.24
C LEU A 414 -10.50 10.61 5.17
N CYS A 415 -10.16 9.38 4.82
CA CYS A 415 -9.24 8.52 5.53
C CYS A 415 -7.83 8.63 4.90
N SER A 416 -7.04 9.62 5.34
CA SER A 416 -5.60 9.64 5.00
C SER A 416 -4.88 8.56 5.82
N ILE A 417 -3.96 7.84 5.16
CA ILE A 417 -3.34 6.62 5.71
C ILE A 417 -1.83 6.71 5.56
N SER A 418 -1.10 6.35 6.62
CA SER A 418 0.33 6.05 6.55
C SER A 418 0.64 4.73 7.24
N GLY A 419 1.45 3.93 6.57
CA GLY A 419 1.93 2.62 6.98
C GLY A 419 2.96 2.13 5.98
N GLY A 420 3.14 0.82 5.86
CA GLY A 420 4.16 0.32 4.94
C GLY A 420 4.05 -1.16 4.60
N THR A 421 4.77 -1.51 3.54
CA THR A 421 4.97 -2.92 3.15
C THR A 421 5.62 -3.73 4.27
N ASP A 422 6.43 -3.06 5.09
CA ASP A 422 7.18 -3.68 6.20
C ASP A 422 6.28 -4.24 7.29
N MET A 423 5.11 -3.65 7.51
CA MET A 423 4.11 -4.16 8.45
C MET A 423 2.81 -4.60 7.78
N VAL A 424 2.72 -4.46 6.48
CA VAL A 424 1.56 -4.79 5.63
C VAL A 424 0.23 -4.25 6.18
N GLY A 425 0.25 -3.03 6.68
CA GLY A 425 -0.88 -2.37 7.32
C GLY A 425 -0.61 -0.89 7.59
N CYS A 426 -1.45 -0.29 8.41
CA CYS A 426 -1.47 1.13 8.72
C CYS A 426 -1.00 1.42 10.15
N LEU A 427 -0.07 2.36 10.31
CA LEU A 427 0.37 2.85 11.62
C LEU A 427 -0.51 3.99 12.12
N VAL A 428 -0.87 4.86 11.21
CA VAL A 428 -1.78 5.99 11.47
C VAL A 428 -2.80 6.08 10.34
N LEU A 429 -4.07 6.20 10.69
CA LEU A 429 -5.18 6.21 9.72
C LEU A 429 -6.43 6.87 10.29
N GLY A 430 -7.51 6.88 9.50
CA GLY A 430 -8.80 7.44 9.88
C GLY A 430 -9.56 6.63 10.94
N ASN A 431 -10.59 7.26 11.50
CA ASN A 431 -11.60 6.62 12.34
C ASN A 431 -12.88 7.46 12.38
N LEU A 432 -14.01 6.85 12.74
CA LEU A 432 -15.30 7.54 12.77
C LEU A 432 -15.64 8.19 14.13
N PHE A 433 -14.73 8.23 15.10
CA PHE A 433 -14.98 8.93 16.36
C PHE A 433 -14.42 10.35 16.37
N THR A 434 -13.41 10.63 15.52
CA THR A 434 -12.71 11.92 15.50
C THR A 434 -13.03 12.74 14.25
N LYS A 435 -12.79 14.04 14.32
CA LYS A 435 -12.97 14.99 13.21
C LYS A 435 -11.83 14.85 12.19
N VAL A 436 -12.12 15.03 10.91
CA VAL A 436 -11.10 15.23 9.89
C VAL A 436 -10.66 16.66 9.90
N ARG A 437 -9.35 16.87 10.07
CA ARG A 437 -8.69 18.19 10.07
C ARG A 437 -7.76 18.31 8.88
N ILE A 438 -7.63 19.50 8.36
CA ILE A 438 -6.81 19.76 7.18
C ILE A 438 -5.35 19.36 7.42
N GLY A 439 -4.82 18.50 6.56
CA GLY A 439 -3.43 18.04 6.61
C GLY A 439 -3.09 17.07 7.75
N GLU A 440 -4.07 16.61 8.55
CA GLU A 440 -3.84 15.64 9.63
C GLU A 440 -4.42 14.27 9.33
N ILE A 441 -3.70 13.23 9.71
CA ILE A 441 -4.22 11.86 9.83
C ILE A 441 -4.85 11.74 11.22
N GLN A 442 -6.07 11.20 11.30
CA GLN A 442 -6.93 11.30 12.48
C GLN A 442 -6.40 10.62 13.74
N GLY A 443 -5.64 9.52 13.64
CA GLY A 443 -5.15 8.81 14.83
C GLY A 443 -4.24 7.64 14.54
N ALA A 444 -3.69 7.06 15.62
CA ALA A 444 -2.91 5.84 15.55
C ALA A 444 -3.80 4.60 15.38
N SER A 445 -3.26 3.55 14.77
CA SER A 445 -3.93 2.26 14.60
C SER A 445 -4.18 1.58 15.95
N LEU A 446 -5.38 1.06 16.16
CA LEU A 446 -5.73 0.33 17.38
C LEU A 446 -4.82 -0.89 17.55
N GLY A 447 -4.38 -1.13 18.79
CA GLY A 447 -3.48 -2.24 19.13
C GLY A 447 -2.01 -2.03 18.77
N ILE A 448 -1.64 -0.88 18.17
CA ILE A 448 -0.25 -0.53 17.82
C ILE A 448 0.20 0.70 18.61
N ASP A 449 1.27 0.54 19.39
CA ASP A 449 1.81 1.59 20.28
C ASP A 449 2.75 2.53 19.51
N VAL A 450 2.14 3.39 18.70
CA VAL A 450 2.84 4.40 17.88
C VAL A 450 3.22 5.60 18.73
N ASP A 451 4.47 6.07 18.59
CA ASP A 451 4.94 7.31 19.21
C ASP A 451 5.89 8.09 18.27
N VAL A 452 6.28 9.28 18.69
CA VAL A 452 7.25 10.13 17.97
C VAL A 452 8.47 10.33 18.86
N PHE A 453 9.67 9.98 18.35
CA PHE A 453 10.93 10.16 19.06
C PHE A 453 11.76 11.27 18.41
N ASN A 454 12.39 12.08 19.24
CA ASN A 454 13.41 13.04 18.80
C ASN A 454 14.74 12.30 18.47
N ASP A 455 15.71 13.03 17.95
CA ASP A 455 17.00 12.44 17.55
C ASP A 455 17.81 11.85 18.73
N ARG A 456 17.50 12.22 19.99
CA ARG A 456 18.09 11.65 21.19
C ARG A 456 17.37 10.38 21.67
N GLY A 457 16.43 9.84 20.91
CA GLY A 457 15.66 8.65 21.26
C GLY A 457 14.64 8.86 22.39
N LYS A 458 14.34 10.12 22.75
CA LYS A 458 13.32 10.46 23.75
C LYS A 458 12.00 10.82 23.06
N LYS A 459 10.89 10.58 23.76
CA LYS A 459 9.55 10.98 23.29
C LYS A 459 9.52 12.47 22.98
N ALA A 460 9.07 12.80 21.76
CA ALA A 460 8.89 14.18 21.32
C ALA A 460 7.69 14.85 22.02
N LYS A 461 7.79 16.16 22.25
CA LYS A 461 6.66 16.96 22.73
C LYS A 461 5.58 17.03 21.64
N ILE A 462 4.32 17.30 22.04
CA ILE A 462 3.23 17.54 21.08
C ILE A 462 3.59 18.78 20.24
N GLY A 463 3.48 18.67 18.91
CA GLY A 463 3.90 19.68 17.96
C GLY A 463 5.38 19.61 17.57
N GLN A 464 6.16 18.74 18.21
CA GLN A 464 7.55 18.53 17.84
C GLN A 464 7.65 17.39 16.81
N LYS A 465 8.39 17.65 15.74
CA LYS A 465 8.72 16.67 14.71
C LYS A 465 9.74 15.65 15.22
N GLY A 466 9.66 14.44 14.71
CA GLY A 466 10.59 13.37 15.05
C GLY A 466 10.37 12.12 14.21
N GLU A 467 10.96 11.02 14.65
CA GLU A 467 10.86 9.72 14.00
C GLU A 467 9.64 8.96 14.45
N LEU A 468 8.94 8.36 13.50
CA LEU A 468 7.87 7.40 13.78
C LEU A 468 8.45 6.11 14.38
N VAL A 469 8.03 5.80 15.60
CA VAL A 469 8.46 4.58 16.29
C VAL A 469 7.25 3.77 16.76
N ILE A 470 7.45 2.44 16.87
CA ILE A 470 6.50 1.55 17.52
C ILE A 470 7.17 1.00 18.76
N LYS A 471 6.53 1.20 19.92
CA LYS A 471 7.15 0.90 21.21
C LYS A 471 6.91 -0.53 21.70
N LYS A 472 5.88 -1.20 21.22
CA LYS A 472 5.52 -2.57 21.62
C LYS A 472 5.38 -3.49 20.42
N PRO A 473 5.71 -4.77 20.52
CA PRO A 473 5.44 -5.75 19.46
C PRO A 473 3.98 -5.78 19.03
N PHE A 474 3.75 -6.02 17.76
CA PHE A 474 2.43 -6.05 17.11
C PHE A 474 2.30 -7.25 16.16
N PRO A 475 1.08 -7.73 15.83
CA PRO A 475 0.90 -8.96 15.09
C PRO A 475 1.59 -9.00 13.73
N THR A 476 1.56 -7.93 12.96
CA THR A 476 2.07 -7.87 11.58
C THR A 476 3.55 -7.51 11.46
N MET A 477 4.34 -7.68 12.53
CA MET A 477 5.79 -7.70 12.37
C MET A 477 6.14 -8.74 11.31
N PRO A 478 7.06 -8.45 10.35
CA PRO A 478 7.53 -9.47 9.42
C PRO A 478 8.02 -10.72 10.16
N LEU A 479 7.65 -11.87 9.68
CA LEU A 479 8.15 -13.13 10.26
C LEU A 479 9.66 -13.26 10.05
N LYS A 480 10.13 -12.87 8.86
CA LYS A 480 11.55 -12.87 8.47
C LYS A 480 11.72 -12.06 7.18
N PHE A 481 12.93 -11.66 6.87
CA PHE A 481 13.31 -11.38 5.49
C PHE A 481 13.77 -12.68 4.85
N TRP A 482 13.32 -12.96 3.65
CA TRP A 482 13.69 -14.19 2.95
C TRP A 482 15.21 -14.23 2.70
N SER A 483 15.84 -15.34 3.04
CA SER A 483 17.31 -15.51 2.95
C SER A 483 18.13 -14.50 3.79
N ASP A 484 17.59 -13.99 4.88
CA ASP A 484 18.30 -13.14 5.85
C ASP A 484 18.84 -13.99 7.00
N LYS A 485 20.11 -14.40 6.90
CA LYS A 485 20.79 -15.18 7.95
C LYS A 485 20.85 -14.33 9.23
N ASN A 486 20.54 -14.94 10.38
CA ASN A 486 20.60 -14.31 11.71
C ASN A 486 19.76 -13.02 11.87
N ASN A 487 18.83 -12.73 10.94
CA ASN A 487 18.03 -11.51 10.90
C ASN A 487 18.87 -10.20 10.91
N GLU A 488 20.03 -10.19 10.28
CA GLU A 488 20.93 -9.02 10.27
C GLU A 488 20.31 -7.84 9.50
N LYS A 489 19.78 -8.11 8.31
CA LYS A 489 19.09 -7.06 7.50
C LYS A 489 17.82 -6.57 8.20
N TYR A 490 17.11 -7.48 8.88
CA TYR A 490 15.93 -7.16 9.67
C TYR A 490 16.29 -6.20 10.83
N LYS A 491 17.28 -6.56 11.64
CA LYS A 491 17.78 -5.72 12.74
C LYS A 491 18.23 -4.35 12.25
N LYS A 492 19.06 -4.33 11.18
CA LYS A 492 19.54 -3.11 10.57
C LYS A 492 18.41 -2.22 10.06
N SER A 493 17.33 -2.80 9.54
CA SER A 493 16.22 -2.02 8.97
C SER A 493 15.39 -1.30 10.02
N TYR A 494 15.19 -1.90 11.21
CA TYR A 494 14.20 -1.41 12.15
C TYR A 494 14.74 -1.07 13.54
N PHE A 495 15.92 -1.56 13.93
CA PHE A 495 16.44 -1.43 15.29
C PHE A 495 17.83 -0.81 15.38
N SER A 496 18.40 -0.35 14.27
CA SER A 496 19.74 0.27 14.26
C SER A 496 19.74 1.69 14.85
N LYS A 497 18.65 2.46 14.66
CA LYS A 497 18.57 3.84 15.15
C LYS A 497 18.19 3.91 16.64
N PHE A 498 17.18 3.13 17.04
CA PHE A 498 16.70 3.08 18.41
C PHE A 498 16.70 1.65 18.94
N LYS A 499 17.56 1.36 19.88
CA LYS A 499 17.64 0.05 20.52
C LYS A 499 16.29 -0.29 21.19
N ASN A 500 15.76 -1.48 20.93
CA ASN A 500 14.50 -1.99 21.49
C ASN A 500 13.20 -1.30 21.04
N PHE A 501 13.26 -0.38 20.05
CA PHE A 501 12.08 0.24 19.46
C PHE A 501 12.09 0.08 17.93
N TRP A 502 10.94 -0.24 17.36
CA TRP A 502 10.82 -0.29 15.91
C TRP A 502 10.88 1.11 15.32
N HIS A 503 11.91 1.41 14.56
CA HIS A 503 12.04 2.63 13.78
C HIS A 503 11.46 2.42 12.38
N HIS A 504 10.38 3.16 12.05
CA HIS A 504 9.69 2.96 10.77
C HIS A 504 10.35 3.71 9.60
N GLY A 505 11.04 4.79 9.91
CA GLY A 505 11.73 5.63 8.94
C GLY A 505 10.82 6.66 8.26
N ASP A 506 9.74 7.08 8.91
CA ASP A 506 8.94 8.24 8.55
C ASP A 506 9.19 9.38 9.54
N TYR A 507 9.29 10.61 9.01
CA TYR A 507 9.42 11.83 9.80
C TYR A 507 8.04 12.43 10.03
N ILE A 508 7.66 12.56 11.29
CA ILE A 508 6.25 12.76 11.69
C ILE A 508 6.14 13.72 12.87
N GLU A 509 4.95 14.28 13.07
CA GLU A 509 4.57 15.07 14.24
C GLU A 509 3.25 14.55 14.82
N LYS A 510 3.14 14.47 16.14
CA LYS A 510 1.86 14.29 16.85
C LYS A 510 1.26 15.66 17.19
N THR A 511 0.04 15.93 16.72
CA THR A 511 -0.64 17.24 16.87
C THR A 511 -1.36 17.38 18.21
N LYS A 512 -1.77 18.62 18.55
CA LYS A 512 -2.61 18.89 19.73
C LYS A 512 -3.97 18.18 19.67
N SER A 513 -4.49 17.93 18.46
CA SER A 513 -5.74 17.18 18.22
C SER A 513 -5.59 15.67 18.37
N LYS A 514 -4.40 15.17 18.74
CA LYS A 514 -4.02 13.73 18.81
C LYS A 514 -3.95 13.05 17.45
N GLY A 515 -4.02 13.82 16.36
CA GLY A 515 -3.73 13.37 15.00
C GLY A 515 -2.23 13.38 14.69
N TYR A 516 -1.89 13.10 13.44
CA TYR A 516 -0.49 13.02 12.98
C TYR A 516 -0.30 13.74 11.66
N ILE A 517 0.86 14.37 11.48
CA ILE A 517 1.28 14.98 10.21
C ILE A 517 2.54 14.27 9.74
N ILE A 518 2.52 13.74 8.53
CA ILE A 518 3.68 13.10 7.90
C ILE A 518 4.46 14.14 7.10
N TYR A 519 5.76 14.21 7.32
CA TYR A 519 6.69 15.13 6.64
C TYR A 519 7.53 14.44 5.56
N GLY A 520 7.37 13.14 5.38
CA GLY A 520 8.08 12.33 4.40
C GLY A 520 8.92 11.23 5.03
N ARG A 521 9.76 10.59 4.22
CA ARG A 521 10.70 9.57 4.69
C ARG A 521 11.86 10.20 5.44
N SER A 522 12.29 9.58 6.53
CA SER A 522 13.43 10.05 7.33
C SER A 522 14.74 10.05 6.55
N ASP A 523 14.94 9.06 5.66
CA ASP A 523 16.10 8.94 4.79
C ASP A 523 16.12 9.95 3.62
N ALA A 524 14.96 10.55 3.31
CA ALA A 524 14.81 11.62 2.32
C ALA A 524 14.82 13.02 2.96
N THR A 525 14.86 13.14 4.29
CA THR A 525 14.93 14.45 4.95
C THR A 525 16.19 15.21 4.57
N LEU A 526 16.05 16.53 4.46
CA LEU A 526 17.14 17.47 4.20
C LEU A 526 17.78 17.87 5.53
N ASN A 527 19.07 18.16 5.52
CA ASN A 527 19.79 18.52 6.76
C ASN A 527 20.77 19.70 6.56
N PRO A 528 20.33 20.84 6.00
CA PRO A 528 21.21 21.99 5.78
C PRO A 528 21.63 22.63 7.11
N GLY A 529 22.94 22.75 7.34
CA GLY A 529 23.49 23.29 8.58
C GLY A 529 23.01 22.57 9.83
N GLY A 530 22.82 21.24 9.77
CA GLY A 530 22.39 20.42 10.90
C GLY A 530 20.88 20.53 11.24
N ILE A 531 20.08 21.29 10.50
CA ILE A 531 18.65 21.43 10.74
C ILE A 531 17.86 20.45 9.88
N ARG A 532 17.11 19.55 10.53
CA ARG A 532 16.33 18.52 9.84
C ARG A 532 15.03 19.07 9.28
N ILE A 533 14.86 18.99 7.95
CA ILE A 533 13.74 19.52 7.19
C ILE A 533 13.06 18.38 6.41
N GLY A 534 11.75 18.20 6.60
CA GLY A 534 10.98 17.27 5.80
C GLY A 534 10.73 17.78 4.38
N THR A 535 10.91 16.94 3.37
CA THR A 535 10.72 17.34 1.96
C THR A 535 9.32 17.90 1.70
N SER A 536 8.29 17.37 2.38
CA SER A 536 6.92 17.86 2.25
C SER A 536 6.72 19.30 2.73
N GLU A 537 7.61 19.85 3.56
CA GLU A 537 7.51 21.23 4.00
C GLU A 537 7.73 22.20 2.83
N ILE A 538 8.66 21.86 1.96
CA ILE A 538 8.95 22.60 0.73
C ILE A 538 7.85 22.35 -0.31
N TYR A 539 7.45 21.08 -0.53
CA TYR A 539 6.38 20.73 -1.47
C TYR A 539 5.09 21.51 -1.18
N ARG A 540 4.68 21.61 0.07
CA ARG A 540 3.49 22.38 0.49
C ARG A 540 3.49 23.83 0.04
N GLN A 541 4.63 24.46 -0.19
CA GLN A 541 4.71 25.85 -0.65
C GLN A 541 4.80 25.93 -2.17
N VAL A 542 5.53 25.01 -2.77
CA VAL A 542 5.85 25.03 -4.21
C VAL A 542 4.67 24.51 -5.04
N GLU A 543 4.00 23.48 -4.61
CA GLU A 543 2.86 22.88 -5.34
C GLU A 543 1.58 23.77 -5.31
N LYS A 544 1.55 24.82 -4.50
CA LYS A 544 0.50 25.86 -4.53
C LYS A 544 0.63 26.82 -5.69
N LEU A 545 1.80 26.91 -6.31
CA LEU A 545 2.06 27.89 -7.34
C LEU A 545 1.43 27.47 -8.67
N ASN A 546 0.59 28.34 -9.23
CA ASN A 546 -0.20 28.04 -10.41
C ASN A 546 0.60 27.62 -11.64
N PHE A 547 1.87 28.01 -11.73
CA PHE A 547 2.74 27.68 -12.86
C PHE A 547 3.55 26.39 -12.67
N ILE A 548 3.54 25.80 -11.45
CA ILE A 548 4.23 24.52 -11.16
C ILE A 548 3.23 23.37 -11.28
N SER A 549 3.63 22.35 -12.02
CA SER A 549 2.91 21.09 -12.13
C SER A 549 3.32 20.11 -11.05
N GLU A 550 4.64 19.95 -10.86
CA GLU A 550 5.23 19.03 -9.88
C GLU A 550 6.56 19.56 -9.37
N ALA A 551 6.99 19.02 -8.22
CA ALA A 551 8.26 19.37 -7.62
C ALA A 551 8.94 18.13 -7.01
N LEU A 552 10.28 18.14 -7.01
CA LEU A 552 11.11 17.17 -6.30
C LEU A 552 12.25 17.91 -5.62
N VAL A 553 12.46 17.65 -4.33
CA VAL A 553 13.54 18.29 -3.57
C VAL A 553 14.47 17.24 -3.00
N VAL A 554 15.78 17.50 -3.11
CA VAL A 554 16.83 16.64 -2.55
C VAL A 554 17.91 17.46 -1.88
N GLY A 555 18.64 16.81 -0.97
CA GLY A 555 19.88 17.34 -0.42
C GLY A 555 21.08 16.93 -1.29
N GLN A 556 21.86 17.88 -1.74
CA GLN A 556 23.16 17.63 -2.37
C GLN A 556 24.27 17.90 -1.36
N ASN A 557 25.23 16.97 -1.26
CA ASN A 557 26.47 17.20 -0.49
C ASN A 557 27.29 18.30 -1.17
N TRP A 558 27.59 19.36 -0.44
CA TRP A 558 28.25 20.55 -0.98
C TRP A 558 29.07 21.27 0.07
N LYS A 559 30.37 21.44 -0.18
CA LYS A 559 31.30 22.17 0.72
C LYS A 559 31.14 21.82 2.21
N ASN A 560 31.23 20.53 2.52
CA ASN A 560 31.08 19.95 3.87
C ASN A 560 29.70 20.15 4.54
N ASP A 561 28.68 20.53 3.79
CA ASP A 561 27.30 20.66 4.25
C ASP A 561 26.32 20.07 3.22
N ILE A 562 25.04 20.19 3.45
CA ILE A 562 23.99 19.81 2.52
C ILE A 562 23.29 21.06 2.00
N ARG A 563 23.34 21.28 0.68
CA ARG A 563 22.52 22.29 0.02
C ARG A 563 21.22 21.70 -0.49
N ILE A 564 20.14 22.47 -0.40
CA ILE A 564 18.82 22.08 -0.91
C ILE A 564 18.76 22.37 -2.41
N VAL A 565 18.45 21.34 -3.20
CA VAL A 565 18.18 21.46 -4.63
C VAL A 565 16.71 21.14 -4.88
N LEU A 566 16.00 22.06 -5.52
CA LEU A 566 14.60 21.94 -5.89
C LEU A 566 14.49 21.79 -7.41
N PHE A 567 13.94 20.66 -7.84
CA PHE A 567 13.56 20.42 -9.24
C PHE A 567 12.08 20.71 -9.42
N VAL A 568 11.72 21.40 -10.51
CA VAL A 568 10.33 21.76 -10.82
C VAL A 568 9.95 21.38 -12.24
N VAL A 569 8.74 20.87 -12.39
CA VAL A 569 8.08 20.69 -13.68
C VAL A 569 7.06 21.82 -13.83
N LEU A 570 7.17 22.59 -14.89
CA LEU A 570 6.25 23.72 -15.14
C LEU A 570 5.01 23.27 -15.93
N LYS A 571 3.87 23.92 -15.69
CA LYS A 571 2.67 23.78 -16.51
C LYS A 571 2.88 24.44 -17.88
N ASN A 572 2.20 23.92 -18.90
CA ASN A 572 2.17 24.50 -20.25
C ASN A 572 3.55 24.64 -20.93
N LYS A 573 4.51 23.77 -20.61
CA LYS A 573 5.86 23.77 -21.20
C LYS A 573 6.59 25.13 -21.16
N LYS A 574 6.26 25.99 -20.19
CA LYS A 574 6.92 27.30 -20.02
C LYS A 574 8.35 27.11 -19.50
N ASN A 575 9.19 28.13 -19.71
CA ASN A 575 10.56 28.15 -19.20
C ASN A 575 10.60 28.81 -17.81
N LEU A 576 11.47 28.27 -16.93
CA LEU A 576 11.68 28.79 -15.57
C LEU A 576 12.54 30.08 -15.64
N LYS A 577 11.89 31.24 -15.53
CA LYS A 577 12.56 32.55 -15.51
C LYS A 577 13.15 32.87 -14.12
N GLU A 578 14.14 33.74 -14.05
CA GLU A 578 14.76 34.15 -12.78
C GLU A 578 13.74 34.77 -11.80
N ASN A 579 12.76 35.53 -12.31
CA ASN A 579 11.69 36.06 -11.47
C ASN A 579 10.85 34.95 -10.80
N ASN A 580 10.62 33.82 -11.50
CA ASN A 580 9.96 32.66 -10.89
C ASN A 580 10.81 32.07 -9.76
N LYS A 581 12.12 31.91 -9.98
CA LYS A 581 13.04 31.40 -8.95
C LYS A 581 13.07 32.31 -7.71
N LYS A 582 13.18 33.63 -7.89
CA LYS A 582 13.11 34.61 -6.81
C LYS A 582 11.78 34.52 -6.05
N PHE A 583 10.68 34.41 -6.77
CA PHE A 583 9.34 34.28 -6.18
C PHE A 583 9.21 32.99 -5.33
N ILE A 584 9.65 31.83 -5.86
CA ILE A 584 9.67 30.56 -5.13
C ILE A 584 10.49 30.69 -3.85
N LYS A 585 11.72 31.25 -3.93
CA LYS A 585 12.60 31.45 -2.77
C LYS A 585 11.94 32.32 -1.71
N ASN A 586 11.32 33.43 -2.10
CA ASN A 586 10.65 34.34 -1.21
C ASN A 586 9.45 33.70 -0.49
N ILE A 587 8.64 32.92 -1.21
CA ILE A 587 7.51 32.20 -0.61
C ILE A 587 8.00 31.18 0.42
N ILE A 588 8.99 30.37 0.07
CA ILE A 588 9.55 29.38 0.99
C ILE A 588 10.16 30.08 2.22
N LYS A 589 10.92 31.15 2.03
CA LYS A 589 11.48 31.95 3.13
C LYS A 589 10.39 32.48 4.08
N LYS A 590 9.34 33.07 3.52
CA LYS A 590 8.24 33.67 4.28
C LYS A 590 7.33 32.63 4.97
N LYS A 591 7.07 31.50 4.33
CA LYS A 591 6.11 30.49 4.81
C LYS A 591 6.73 29.36 5.62
N CYS A 592 8.03 29.12 5.48
CA CYS A 592 8.77 28.12 6.25
C CYS A 592 9.87 28.80 7.08
N SER A 593 11.07 28.93 6.51
CA SER A 593 12.18 29.68 7.13
C SER A 593 13.29 29.91 6.11
N PRO A 594 14.30 30.77 6.41
CA PRO A 594 15.48 30.92 5.55
C PRO A 594 16.24 29.62 5.28
N LYS A 595 16.24 28.66 6.22
CA LYS A 595 16.91 27.37 6.10
C LYS A 595 16.23 26.41 5.10
N HIS A 596 14.96 26.64 4.78
CA HIS A 596 14.21 25.84 3.79
C HIS A 596 14.44 26.32 2.35
N VAL A 597 15.06 27.48 2.17
CA VAL A 597 15.21 28.10 0.86
C VAL A 597 16.18 27.28 0.01
N PRO A 598 15.75 26.78 -1.18
CA PRO A 598 16.63 26.03 -2.06
C PRO A 598 17.80 26.90 -2.55
N SER A 599 19.01 26.34 -2.49
CA SER A 599 20.21 26.97 -3.07
C SER A 599 20.10 27.01 -4.59
N LYS A 600 19.62 25.91 -5.18
CA LYS A 600 19.41 25.76 -6.63
C LYS A 600 17.95 25.42 -6.92
N ILE A 601 17.36 26.01 -7.96
CA ILE A 601 16.04 25.69 -8.50
C ILE A 601 16.20 25.41 -9.98
N ILE A 602 15.87 24.18 -10.40
CA ILE A 602 16.17 23.65 -11.73
C ILE A 602 14.89 23.12 -12.37
N GLN A 603 14.65 23.52 -13.60
CA GLN A 603 13.53 22.97 -14.38
C GLN A 603 13.90 21.60 -14.97
N VAL A 604 12.99 20.63 -14.86
CA VAL A 604 13.09 19.32 -15.50
C VAL A 604 11.82 19.02 -16.29
N LYS A 605 11.94 18.14 -17.28
CA LYS A 605 10.80 17.77 -18.14
C LYS A 605 9.78 16.88 -17.41
N ASP A 606 10.24 16.02 -16.53
CA ASP A 606 9.41 15.10 -15.73
C ASP A 606 10.18 14.62 -14.49
N ILE A 607 9.47 14.03 -13.52
CA ILE A 607 10.01 13.54 -12.25
C ILE A 607 9.89 12.02 -12.20
N PRO A 608 10.95 11.28 -11.76
CA PRO A 608 10.91 9.84 -11.64
C PRO A 608 9.96 9.38 -10.54
N ARG A 609 9.11 8.42 -10.88
CA ARG A 609 8.12 7.86 -9.96
C ARG A 609 7.93 6.38 -10.15
N THR A 610 7.45 5.73 -9.09
CA THR A 610 6.95 4.37 -9.18
C THR A 610 5.61 4.35 -9.91
N LYS A 611 5.15 3.19 -10.35
CA LYS A 611 3.84 3.05 -11.01
C LYS A 611 2.63 3.30 -10.08
N SER A 612 2.83 3.21 -8.77
CA SER A 612 1.85 3.68 -7.79
C SER A 612 1.83 5.22 -7.65
N GLY A 613 2.64 5.95 -8.44
CA GLY A 613 2.73 7.41 -8.42
C GLY A 613 3.65 7.99 -7.34
N LYS A 614 4.38 7.13 -6.59
CA LYS A 614 5.29 7.60 -5.55
C LYS A 614 6.56 8.19 -6.16
N ILE A 615 6.90 9.43 -5.79
CA ILE A 615 8.15 10.09 -6.17
C ILE A 615 9.34 9.33 -5.59
N VAL A 616 10.42 9.19 -6.37
CA VAL A 616 11.62 8.43 -5.99
C VAL A 616 12.76 9.39 -5.64
N GLU A 617 12.58 10.13 -4.54
CA GLU A 617 13.53 11.15 -4.06
C GLU A 617 14.94 10.61 -3.86
N LEU A 618 15.05 9.40 -3.27
CA LEU A 618 16.34 8.80 -2.97
C LEU A 618 17.18 8.49 -4.21
N SER A 619 16.56 8.03 -5.30
CA SER A 619 17.29 7.79 -6.54
C SER A 619 17.83 9.09 -7.15
N VAL A 620 17.05 10.17 -7.09
CA VAL A 620 17.51 11.48 -7.56
C VAL A 620 18.59 12.03 -6.63
N LYS A 621 18.46 11.89 -5.31
CA LYS A 621 19.50 12.25 -4.34
C LYS A 621 20.82 11.54 -4.65
N GLN A 622 20.77 10.24 -4.94
CA GLN A 622 21.96 9.46 -5.31
C GLN A 622 22.63 10.01 -6.57
N ILE A 623 21.86 10.27 -7.63
CA ILE A 623 22.39 10.82 -8.89
C ILE A 623 23.05 12.17 -8.66
N VAL A 624 22.38 13.06 -7.99
CA VAL A 624 22.85 14.44 -7.72
C VAL A 624 24.13 14.44 -6.89
N ASN A 625 24.35 13.37 -6.10
CA ASN A 625 25.58 13.19 -5.31
C ASN A 625 26.63 12.29 -6.01
N GLY A 626 26.47 11.98 -7.30
CA GLY A 626 27.43 11.17 -8.06
C GLY A 626 27.43 9.68 -7.72
N GLU A 627 26.42 9.21 -6.98
CA GLU A 627 26.31 7.81 -6.60
C GLU A 627 25.64 6.97 -7.72
N LYS A 628 26.10 5.73 -7.90
CA LYS A 628 25.46 4.80 -8.84
C LYS A 628 24.06 4.40 -8.34
N ILE A 629 23.05 4.59 -9.19
CA ILE A 629 21.70 4.11 -8.89
C ILE A 629 21.70 2.59 -8.97
N LYS A 630 21.29 1.96 -7.89
CA LYS A 630 21.27 0.50 -7.79
C LYS A 630 19.98 -0.15 -8.33
N ASN A 631 18.91 0.62 -8.53
CA ASN A 631 17.63 0.03 -8.97
C ASN A 631 16.70 1.04 -9.68
N THR A 632 16.66 1.01 -11.00
CA THR A 632 15.74 1.78 -11.85
C THR A 632 14.52 0.97 -12.30
N THR A 633 14.48 -0.32 -11.98
CA THR A 633 13.51 -1.27 -12.53
C THR A 633 12.09 -1.11 -11.97
N ALA A 634 11.95 -0.38 -10.87
CA ALA A 634 10.64 -0.09 -10.23
C ALA A 634 10.00 1.22 -10.73
N LEU A 635 10.68 1.94 -11.63
CA LEU A 635 10.19 3.22 -12.13
C LEU A 635 9.13 3.05 -13.22
N ALA A 636 8.14 3.92 -13.20
CA ALA A 636 7.14 4.02 -14.27
C ALA A 636 7.70 4.68 -15.52
N ASN A 637 8.64 5.61 -15.31
CA ASN A 637 9.28 6.45 -16.32
C ASN A 637 10.80 6.45 -16.12
N PRO A 638 11.51 5.32 -16.35
CA PRO A 638 12.93 5.19 -16.05
C PRO A 638 13.81 6.15 -16.87
N GLU A 639 13.36 6.57 -18.04
CA GLU A 639 14.02 7.56 -18.89
C GLU A 639 14.21 8.92 -18.21
N THR A 640 13.34 9.27 -17.29
CA THR A 640 13.39 10.55 -16.56
C THR A 640 14.63 10.71 -15.70
N ILE A 641 15.24 9.61 -15.32
CA ILE A 641 16.50 9.59 -14.57
C ILE A 641 17.59 10.40 -15.28
N ASN A 642 17.58 10.39 -16.60
CA ASN A 642 18.60 11.11 -17.41
C ASN A 642 18.50 12.63 -17.26
N TYR A 643 17.34 13.17 -16.86
CA TYR A 643 17.18 14.62 -16.63
C TYR A 643 17.93 15.12 -15.38
N PHE A 644 18.41 14.21 -14.54
CA PHE A 644 19.09 14.52 -13.27
C PHE A 644 20.59 14.23 -13.30
N LYS A 645 21.13 13.70 -14.43
CA LYS A 645 22.54 13.41 -14.61
C LYS A 645 23.27 14.63 -15.17
N ASN A 646 24.49 14.83 -14.73
CA ASN A 646 25.45 15.81 -15.30
C ASN A 646 24.88 17.23 -15.46
N ILE A 647 24.08 17.66 -14.49
CA ILE A 647 23.48 19.01 -14.49
C ILE A 647 24.56 20.04 -14.20
N LYS A 648 24.87 20.89 -15.18
CA LYS A 648 25.93 21.92 -15.08
C LYS A 648 25.72 22.84 -13.86
N GLU A 649 24.50 23.27 -13.59
CA GLU A 649 24.16 24.16 -12.46
C GLU A 649 24.46 23.54 -11.09
N LEU A 650 24.67 22.24 -11.00
CA LEU A 650 25.01 21.53 -9.76
C LEU A 650 26.50 21.33 -9.55
N GLN A 651 27.33 21.73 -10.50
CA GLN A 651 28.77 21.61 -10.42
C GLN A 651 29.47 22.82 -9.77
N TYR A 652 28.72 23.92 -9.58
CA TYR A 652 29.17 25.16 -8.95
C TYR A 652 28.20 25.77 -7.97
#